data_4ed943c974f692ab0da12d29d2bec5fa
#
_entry.id   4ed943c974f692ab0da12d29d2bec5fa
#
_cell.length_a   1.000
_cell.length_b   1.000
_cell.length_c   1.000
_cell.angle_alpha   90.00
_cell.angle_beta   90.00
_cell.angle_gamma   90.00
#
_symmetry.space_group_name_H-M   'P 1'
#
loop_
_entity.id
_entity.type
_entity.pdbx_description
1 polymer ?
#
loop_
_entity_poly.entity_id
_entity_poly.type
_entity_poly.pdbx_seq_one_letter_code
_entity_poly.pdbx_strand_id
1 'polypeptide(L)'
;MFNIKSILFSAFALLSMSFSAYADNSYGLKSNIQDGVILHCFDWKLSDIKAALPDIAKAGFTAVQTSPVSKGGGAGAVWYDVYRPQDYTIGNGIGSESELKDLCTTAHQYGVKVIVDVVANHTDYPNCTGYMNDQSRYHTPFDVSNWNDRYQVTHGKIGMWDNKTEDSGVQNYIHQFIEALKNCGVDGIRWDAAKHIGLPSEGDSFWQNVPDQSMYNYGEILDGTGGDDKTLFPEYQKYISITDNGYGNGFANSFNSGQVNGSTGNFNQRGATTAKLVYWGESHDTYANDGGSSKYMSQNIIDRAYAVVAGNNGATALYFSRPSTTEKNSMKLGQKGSTHFTSKEVAEVNHMHNICAGEPNYYVHGDNVAAQVRQSGAIIVLGRGSNQSVSFDNGKGDGKWLKAGTYTDKVGGGTFTVTTSTISGQVGSTGIAVIYNGTISTDPSVTLSPATGTSFSEETTTITATAENATSAWIQVDGGSKQTFTTSTTVTIGSGVDYGKSITISWGATGSDGKTATGSATYNKVKAYTPTLANKDEVSCFLETAKDNAKIWAWKTTVPQFTENKWPGDAMTLVGKAANGNNVFKWTYTGTESAPTQVIFTYDGDTRFVSENIDFKNHGYYVEGVWNKEITEVEGGEVVPSSKYVYFDNPNKWSNVYCYFYDGTTSASVWPGEKMTYDETATHNGKTGWYKVSIPADFTYAKYVLNDGTGAQKLASTSLYTTQGTTLKGSAASSDNNGGTSGNNGGSSR
;
A
#
# COMPACT_ATOMS: atom_id res chain seq x y z
N MET A 1 -67.08 38.72 -3.41
CA MET A 1 -66.98 37.77 -4.55
C MET A 1 -65.54 37.67 -4.99
N PHE A 2 -65.14 36.44 -5.15
CA PHE A 2 -63.82 35.91 -5.51
C PHE A 2 -62.79 35.83 -4.40
N ASN A 3 -62.73 34.60 -3.88
CA ASN A 3 -61.64 33.95 -3.13
C ASN A 3 -60.47 33.64 -4.05
N ILE A 4 -59.26 34.00 -3.66
CA ILE A 4 -58.06 33.42 -4.21
C ILE A 4 -57.24 32.85 -3.04
N LYS A 5 -57.15 31.50 -3.01
CA LYS A 5 -56.32 30.75 -2.10
C LYS A 5 -54.86 30.94 -2.48
N SER A 6 -54.07 31.44 -1.52
CA SER A 6 -52.62 31.50 -1.61
C SER A 6 -52.05 30.08 -1.41
N ILE A 7 -51.39 29.57 -2.38
CA ILE A 7 -50.57 28.35 -2.30
C ILE A 7 -49.13 28.82 -1.95
N LEU A 8 -48.69 28.50 -0.76
CA LEU A 8 -47.27 28.64 -0.38
C LEU A 8 -46.50 27.50 -1.09
N PHE A 9 -45.67 27.89 -2.04
CA PHE A 9 -44.58 27.04 -2.52
C PHE A 9 -43.35 27.31 -1.65
N SER A 10 -42.99 26.32 -0.82
CA SER A 10 -41.69 26.30 -0.14
C SER A 10 -40.64 25.94 -1.19
N ALA A 11 -39.88 26.93 -1.62
CA ALA A 11 -38.69 26.73 -2.44
C ALA A 11 -37.58 26.14 -1.56
N PHE A 12 -37.35 24.87 -1.65
CA PHE A 12 -36.11 24.25 -1.23
C PHE A 12 -35.01 24.71 -2.19
N ALA A 13 -34.19 25.65 -1.75
CA ALA A 13 -32.96 25.98 -2.46
C ALA A 13 -32.01 24.81 -2.33
N LEU A 14 -31.96 23.95 -3.36
CA LEU A 14 -30.82 23.09 -3.59
C LEU A 14 -29.62 23.99 -3.88
N LEU A 15 -28.73 24.09 -2.89
CA LEU A 15 -27.41 24.62 -3.09
C LEU A 15 -26.64 23.57 -3.93
N SER A 16 -26.75 23.70 -5.26
CA SER A 16 -25.86 22.99 -6.17
C SER A 16 -24.46 23.56 -5.94
N MET A 17 -23.66 22.85 -5.15
CA MET A 17 -22.21 23.01 -5.24
C MET A 17 -21.83 22.60 -6.66
N SER A 18 -21.71 23.57 -7.54
CA SER A 18 -21.02 23.43 -8.79
C SER A 18 -19.55 23.15 -8.46
N PHE A 19 -19.17 21.87 -8.41
CA PHE A 19 -17.79 21.51 -8.65
C PHE A 19 -17.49 22.03 -10.06
N SER A 20 -16.84 23.19 -10.13
CA SER A 20 -16.12 23.57 -11.34
C SER A 20 -15.03 22.51 -11.51
N ALA A 21 -15.30 21.52 -12.36
CA ALA A 21 -14.24 20.78 -12.97
C ALA A 21 -13.43 21.81 -13.74
N TYR A 22 -12.31 22.25 -13.15
CA TYR A 22 -11.32 23.01 -13.88
C TYR A 22 -10.91 22.09 -15.04
N ALA A 23 -11.15 22.52 -16.26
CA ALA A 23 -10.64 21.83 -17.43
C ALA A 23 -9.14 21.64 -17.23
N ASP A 24 -8.66 20.40 -17.36
CA ASP A 24 -7.24 20.12 -17.38
C ASP A 24 -6.59 21.13 -18.32
N ASN A 25 -5.57 21.82 -17.84
CA ASN A 25 -4.89 22.83 -18.65
C ASN A 25 -4.18 22.18 -19.85
N SER A 26 -3.68 23.00 -20.77
CA SER A 26 -3.04 22.51 -22.01
C SER A 26 -1.85 21.56 -21.80
N TYR A 27 -1.34 21.47 -20.57
CA TYR A 27 -0.22 20.60 -20.17
C TYR A 27 -0.69 19.31 -19.46
N GLY A 28 -2.00 19.11 -19.23
CA GLY A 28 -2.56 17.95 -18.54
C GLY A 28 -2.24 17.89 -17.05
N LEU A 29 -1.91 19.04 -16.43
CA LEU A 29 -1.59 19.10 -15.00
C LEU A 29 -2.84 18.96 -14.15
N LYS A 30 -2.72 18.34 -12.99
CA LYS A 30 -3.83 18.19 -12.05
C LYS A 30 -4.18 19.51 -11.37
N SER A 31 -5.47 19.69 -11.07
CA SER A 31 -5.94 20.85 -10.32
C SER A 31 -5.53 20.81 -8.87
N ASN A 32 -5.43 19.61 -8.27
CA ASN A 32 -5.02 19.39 -6.90
C ASN A 32 -3.55 18.98 -6.84
N ILE A 33 -2.79 19.59 -5.95
CA ILE A 33 -1.38 19.22 -5.70
C ILE A 33 -1.26 17.76 -5.29
N GLN A 34 -2.19 17.28 -4.49
CA GLN A 34 -2.21 15.91 -3.96
C GLN A 34 -2.26 14.84 -5.06
N ASP A 35 -2.91 15.13 -6.19
CA ASP A 35 -3.08 14.22 -7.33
C ASP A 35 -1.95 14.32 -8.37
N GLY A 36 -0.94 15.15 -8.10
CA GLY A 36 0.11 15.48 -9.04
C GLY A 36 1.51 15.24 -8.53
N VAL A 37 2.45 15.91 -9.16
CA VAL A 37 3.89 15.81 -8.87
C VAL A 37 4.49 17.18 -8.56
N ILE A 38 5.43 17.22 -7.61
CA ILE A 38 6.10 18.43 -7.11
C ILE A 38 7.53 18.46 -7.61
N LEU A 39 7.96 19.58 -8.17
CA LEU A 39 9.38 19.87 -8.40
C LEU A 39 9.94 20.69 -7.23
N HIS A 40 10.89 20.15 -6.49
CA HIS A 40 11.58 20.90 -5.45
C HIS A 40 12.74 21.72 -6.08
N CYS A 41 12.52 23.01 -6.18
CA CYS A 41 13.47 24.01 -6.71
C CYS A 41 14.38 24.51 -5.59
N PHE A 42 15.23 23.60 -5.07
CA PHE A 42 16.10 23.84 -3.92
C PHE A 42 17.11 24.97 -4.20
N ASP A 43 17.10 26.00 -3.37
CA ASP A 43 17.94 27.20 -3.40
C ASP A 43 17.77 28.11 -4.63
N TRP A 44 16.84 27.80 -5.53
CA TRP A 44 16.66 28.65 -6.71
C TRP A 44 16.13 30.03 -6.34
N LYS A 45 16.56 31.07 -7.05
CA LYS A 45 15.88 32.37 -7.01
C LYS A 45 14.43 32.22 -7.47
N LEU A 46 13.51 32.94 -6.84
CA LEU A 46 12.11 32.97 -7.27
C LEU A 46 11.98 33.40 -8.75
N SER A 47 12.84 34.30 -9.20
CA SER A 47 12.93 34.71 -10.62
C SER A 47 13.39 33.60 -11.57
N ASP A 48 14.28 32.70 -11.11
CA ASP A 48 14.73 31.55 -11.91
C ASP A 48 13.66 30.47 -12.01
N ILE A 49 12.92 30.25 -10.93
CA ILE A 49 11.75 29.34 -10.94
C ILE A 49 10.71 29.91 -11.92
N LYS A 50 10.39 31.20 -11.83
CA LYS A 50 9.46 31.86 -12.74
C LYS A 50 9.87 31.69 -14.21
N ALA A 51 11.13 31.90 -14.52
CA ALA A 51 11.66 31.74 -15.89
C ALA A 51 11.60 30.29 -16.40
N ALA A 52 11.60 29.29 -15.51
CA ALA A 52 11.55 27.88 -15.86
C ALA A 52 10.10 27.32 -15.94
N LEU A 53 9.06 28.06 -15.56
CA LEU A 53 7.68 27.59 -15.52
C LEU A 53 7.18 26.95 -16.83
N PRO A 54 7.49 27.48 -18.03
CA PRO A 54 7.10 26.79 -19.27
C PRO A 54 7.63 25.37 -19.37
N ASP A 55 8.90 25.17 -19.03
CA ASP A 55 9.56 23.86 -19.06
C ASP A 55 9.04 22.95 -17.94
N ILE A 56 8.78 23.50 -16.75
CA ILE A 56 8.21 22.80 -15.60
C ILE A 56 6.81 22.27 -15.94
N ALA A 57 5.95 23.13 -16.48
CA ALA A 57 4.60 22.72 -16.90
C ALA A 57 4.65 21.68 -18.02
N LYS A 58 5.53 21.88 -19.02
CA LYS A 58 5.74 20.93 -20.13
C LYS A 58 6.24 19.58 -19.64
N ALA A 59 7.07 19.55 -18.59
CA ALA A 59 7.53 18.31 -17.97
C ALA A 59 6.51 17.67 -17.02
N GLY A 60 5.27 18.17 -16.96
CA GLY A 60 4.15 17.57 -16.23
C GLY A 60 4.12 17.83 -14.73
N PHE A 61 4.91 18.78 -14.21
CA PHE A 61 4.88 19.10 -12.79
C PHE A 61 3.66 19.97 -12.43
N THR A 62 2.86 19.48 -11.48
CA THR A 62 1.67 20.16 -10.98
C THR A 62 2.01 21.29 -10.02
N ALA A 63 3.12 21.18 -9.30
CA ALA A 63 3.57 22.19 -8.36
C ALA A 63 5.08 22.33 -8.35
N VAL A 64 5.53 23.52 -7.95
CA VAL A 64 6.90 23.79 -7.55
C VAL A 64 6.95 24.01 -6.05
N GLN A 65 8.02 23.55 -5.40
CA GLN A 65 8.33 23.85 -4.00
C GLN A 65 9.57 24.74 -3.97
N THR A 66 9.50 25.87 -3.27
CA THR A 66 10.64 26.76 -3.01
C THR A 66 11.34 26.34 -1.72
N SER A 67 12.61 26.76 -1.54
CA SER A 67 13.22 26.82 -0.21
C SER A 67 12.48 27.87 0.66
N PRO A 68 12.72 27.92 2.00
CA PRO A 68 12.08 28.91 2.86
C PRO A 68 12.28 30.37 2.38
N VAL A 69 11.20 31.14 2.42
CA VAL A 69 11.19 32.56 2.04
C VAL A 69 11.14 33.51 3.23
N SER A 70 11.08 33.00 4.45
CA SER A 70 11.11 33.78 5.68
C SER A 70 12.45 34.52 5.82
N LYS A 71 12.46 35.63 6.56
CA LYS A 71 13.67 36.42 6.84
C LYS A 71 14.75 35.54 7.48
N GLY A 72 15.93 35.55 6.92
CA GLY A 72 17.10 34.74 7.29
C GLY A 72 17.85 34.31 6.04
N GLY A 73 19.17 34.17 6.12
CA GLY A 73 19.97 33.79 4.94
C GLY A 73 19.98 34.84 3.81
N GLY A 74 21.01 35.68 3.76
CA GLY A 74 21.18 36.67 2.70
C GLY A 74 21.61 36.08 1.36
N ALA A 75 21.61 36.87 0.31
CA ALA A 75 22.09 36.46 -1.02
C ALA A 75 23.49 35.83 -0.97
N GLY A 76 23.65 34.62 -1.53
CA GLY A 76 24.90 33.87 -1.52
C GLY A 76 25.29 33.25 -0.19
N ALA A 77 24.42 33.28 0.82
CA ALA A 77 24.56 32.48 2.03
C ALA A 77 24.48 30.97 1.71
N VAL A 78 24.93 30.15 2.62
CA VAL A 78 24.82 28.69 2.44
C VAL A 78 23.34 28.24 2.55
N TRP A 79 23.00 27.15 1.89
CA TRP A 79 21.62 26.66 1.77
C TRP A 79 20.88 26.54 3.11
N TYR A 80 21.53 26.07 4.17
CA TYR A 80 20.90 25.84 5.47
C TYR A 80 20.65 27.12 6.28
N ASP A 81 21.11 28.31 5.82
CA ASP A 81 20.83 29.56 6.53
C ASP A 81 19.37 30.00 6.38
N VAL A 82 18.62 29.57 5.35
CA VAL A 82 17.17 29.81 5.26
C VAL A 82 16.36 28.92 6.20
N TYR A 83 16.97 27.82 6.70
CA TYR A 83 16.38 27.00 7.74
C TYR A 83 16.68 27.52 9.16
N ARG A 84 17.16 28.77 9.24
CA ARG A 84 17.37 29.53 10.46
C ARG A 84 16.61 30.85 10.39
N PRO A 85 15.26 30.81 10.44
CA PRO A 85 14.48 32.02 10.32
C PRO A 85 14.79 33.00 11.46
N GLN A 86 14.95 34.28 11.09
CA GLN A 86 15.18 35.37 12.02
C GLN A 86 13.90 36.18 12.27
N ASP A 87 12.90 35.97 11.44
CA ASP A 87 11.58 36.55 11.56
C ASP A 87 10.61 35.87 10.59
N TYR A 88 9.32 35.94 10.88
CA TYR A 88 8.25 35.46 9.99
C TYR A 88 7.75 36.59 9.08
N THR A 89 8.65 37.16 8.29
CA THR A 89 8.38 38.13 7.22
C THR A 89 8.98 37.59 5.91
N ILE A 90 8.34 37.91 4.76
CA ILE A 90 8.76 37.39 3.47
C ILE A 90 9.95 38.20 2.94
N GLY A 91 11.02 37.51 2.56
CA GLY A 91 12.18 38.09 1.89
C GLY A 91 13.51 37.63 2.46
N ASN A 92 14.35 37.04 1.58
CA ASN A 92 15.69 36.57 1.90
C ASN A 92 16.57 36.47 0.62
N GLY A 93 17.61 35.64 0.67
CA GLY A 93 18.55 35.47 -0.44
C GLY A 93 18.00 34.87 -1.73
N ILE A 94 16.82 34.26 -1.71
CA ILE A 94 16.19 33.73 -2.92
C ILE A 94 15.16 34.66 -3.55
N GLY A 95 14.67 35.68 -2.82
CA GLY A 95 13.76 36.68 -3.39
C GLY A 95 12.98 37.48 -2.36
N SER A 96 12.25 38.45 -2.84
CA SER A 96 11.36 39.36 -2.10
C SER A 96 9.89 38.90 -2.16
N GLU A 97 9.04 39.52 -1.34
CA GLU A 97 7.60 39.30 -1.35
C GLU A 97 6.98 39.60 -2.73
N SER A 98 7.42 40.69 -3.38
CA SER A 98 6.92 41.03 -4.72
C SER A 98 7.32 39.99 -5.77
N GLU A 99 8.53 39.40 -5.68
CA GLU A 99 8.98 38.34 -6.57
C GLU A 99 8.21 37.03 -6.30
N LEU A 100 7.85 36.73 -5.05
CA LEU A 100 6.99 35.58 -4.72
C LEU A 100 5.59 35.74 -5.33
N LYS A 101 4.98 36.92 -5.19
CA LYS A 101 3.68 37.23 -5.78
C LYS A 101 3.70 37.14 -7.32
N ASP A 102 4.77 37.59 -7.94
CA ASP A 102 4.97 37.53 -9.37
C ASP A 102 5.20 36.09 -9.86
N LEU A 103 5.94 35.28 -9.10
CA LEU A 103 6.08 33.85 -9.34
C LEU A 103 4.72 33.14 -9.29
N CYS A 104 3.94 33.32 -8.22
CA CYS A 104 2.62 32.68 -8.06
C CYS A 104 1.66 33.07 -9.19
N THR A 105 1.60 34.38 -9.51
CA THR A 105 0.76 34.88 -10.60
C THR A 105 1.13 34.23 -11.94
N THR A 106 2.43 34.10 -12.21
CA THR A 106 2.90 33.49 -13.46
C THR A 106 2.69 31.96 -13.45
N ALA A 107 2.95 31.29 -12.34
CA ALA A 107 2.77 29.84 -12.19
C ALA A 107 1.32 29.44 -12.49
N HIS A 108 0.36 30.19 -11.97
CA HIS A 108 -1.08 29.94 -12.19
C HIS A 108 -1.46 30.05 -13.69
N GLN A 109 -0.80 30.91 -14.47
CA GLN A 109 -1.04 30.99 -15.91
C GLN A 109 -0.64 29.71 -16.64
N TYR A 110 0.34 28.96 -16.11
CA TYR A 110 0.77 27.65 -16.61
C TYR A 110 0.02 26.48 -15.94
N GLY A 111 -0.89 26.75 -15.00
CA GLY A 111 -1.58 25.73 -14.20
C GLY A 111 -0.69 25.09 -13.13
N VAL A 112 0.49 25.66 -12.90
CA VAL A 112 1.43 25.19 -11.86
C VAL A 112 1.10 25.87 -10.53
N LYS A 113 1.13 25.10 -9.44
CA LYS A 113 0.92 25.55 -8.07
C LYS A 113 2.26 25.89 -7.40
N VAL A 114 2.22 26.72 -6.37
CA VAL A 114 3.42 27.10 -5.61
C VAL A 114 3.30 26.65 -4.16
N ILE A 115 4.27 25.87 -3.71
CA ILE A 115 4.45 25.43 -2.32
C ILE A 115 5.66 26.17 -1.76
N VAL A 116 5.52 26.70 -0.55
CA VAL A 116 6.63 27.33 0.19
C VAL A 116 7.02 26.46 1.36
N ASP A 117 8.33 26.26 1.55
CA ASP A 117 8.86 25.62 2.75
C ASP A 117 8.81 26.58 3.95
N VAL A 118 8.32 26.13 5.08
CA VAL A 118 8.11 26.94 6.28
C VAL A 118 8.71 26.26 7.51
N VAL A 119 9.66 26.94 8.14
CA VAL A 119 10.33 26.48 9.35
C VAL A 119 9.60 27.07 10.56
N ALA A 120 8.68 26.31 11.16
CA ALA A 120 7.87 26.76 12.29
C ALA A 120 8.37 26.27 13.63
N ASN A 121 9.11 25.16 13.66
CA ASN A 121 9.59 24.53 14.89
C ASN A 121 10.63 25.37 15.64
N HIS A 122 11.49 26.09 14.94
CA HIS A 122 12.63 26.80 15.54
C HIS A 122 12.97 28.09 14.80
N THR A 123 13.75 28.96 15.46
CA THR A 123 14.27 30.21 14.90
C THR A 123 15.69 30.47 15.39
N ASP A 124 16.40 31.43 14.76
CA ASP A 124 17.81 31.74 15.01
C ASP A 124 18.00 32.64 16.27
N TYR A 125 17.24 32.43 17.33
CA TYR A 125 17.43 33.21 18.56
C TYR A 125 18.86 32.98 19.12
N PRO A 126 19.58 34.05 19.57
CA PRO A 126 19.13 35.42 19.82
C PRO A 126 19.27 36.41 18.62
N ASN A 127 19.53 35.92 17.41
CA ASN A 127 19.67 36.77 16.22
C ASN A 127 18.32 37.14 15.58
N CYS A 128 17.22 36.76 16.21
CA CYS A 128 15.86 37.10 15.73
C CYS A 128 15.56 38.57 15.80
N THR A 129 14.59 38.97 14.99
CA THR A 129 13.98 40.31 15.00
C THR A 129 12.47 40.19 15.27
N GLY A 130 11.79 41.31 15.45
CA GLY A 130 10.34 41.33 15.63
C GLY A 130 9.85 40.60 16.86
N TYR A 131 8.73 39.90 16.73
CA TYR A 131 8.05 39.19 17.81
C TYR A 131 8.89 38.07 18.41
N MET A 132 9.69 37.38 17.57
CA MET A 132 10.52 36.27 18.01
C MET A 132 11.82 36.70 18.72
N ASN A 133 12.12 38.00 18.84
CA ASN A 133 13.26 38.46 19.59
C ASN A 133 12.94 38.60 21.11
N ASP A 134 12.31 37.58 21.66
CA ASP A 134 11.92 37.51 23.09
C ASP A 134 12.09 36.06 23.55
N GLN A 135 13.00 35.82 24.52
CA GLN A 135 13.29 34.49 25.04
C GLN A 135 12.04 33.74 25.56
N SER A 136 11.03 34.46 25.99
CA SER A 136 9.78 33.87 26.51
C SER A 136 9.01 33.06 25.42
N ARG A 137 9.35 33.24 24.12
CA ARG A 137 8.76 32.56 22.97
C ARG A 137 9.33 31.19 22.74
N TYR A 138 10.32 30.78 23.54
CA TYR A 138 11.07 29.55 23.35
C TYR A 138 10.96 28.65 24.56
N HIS A 139 11.07 27.35 24.34
CA HIS A 139 11.30 26.41 25.40
C HIS A 139 12.67 26.65 26.03
N THR A 140 12.85 26.27 27.31
CA THR A 140 14.18 26.28 27.92
C THR A 140 15.08 25.37 27.12
N PRO A 141 16.20 25.88 26.55
CA PRO A 141 16.97 25.10 25.60
C PRO A 141 17.68 23.92 26.25
N PHE A 142 17.50 22.74 25.69
CA PHE A 142 18.28 21.53 25.97
C PHE A 142 18.48 20.72 24.68
N ASP A 143 19.52 19.92 24.63
CA ASP A 143 19.76 19.04 23.48
C ASP A 143 18.94 17.76 23.62
N VAL A 144 18.32 17.30 22.52
CA VAL A 144 17.62 16.02 22.47
C VAL A 144 18.63 14.90 22.68
N SER A 145 18.50 14.18 23.79
CA SER A 145 19.36 13.04 24.15
C SER A 145 18.68 11.68 23.96
N ASN A 146 17.36 11.67 23.92
CA ASN A 146 16.54 10.48 23.68
C ASN A 146 15.48 10.77 22.62
N TRP A 147 15.72 10.33 21.39
CA TRP A 147 14.83 10.50 20.26
C TRP A 147 13.54 9.65 20.33
N ASN A 148 13.43 8.76 21.34
CA ASN A 148 12.21 8.03 21.66
C ASN A 148 11.28 8.76 22.63
N ASP A 149 11.75 9.85 23.22
CA ASP A 149 11.00 10.65 24.19
C ASP A 149 10.33 11.81 23.46
N ARG A 150 9.01 11.73 23.29
CA ARG A 150 8.24 12.75 22.59
C ARG A 150 8.38 14.14 23.21
N TYR A 151 8.46 14.24 24.53
CA TYR A 151 8.68 15.54 25.15
C TYR A 151 10.02 16.15 24.71
N GLN A 152 11.09 15.36 24.69
CA GLN A 152 12.38 15.86 24.22
C GLN A 152 12.34 16.21 22.72
N VAL A 153 11.66 15.42 21.92
CA VAL A 153 11.56 15.65 20.46
C VAL A 153 10.79 16.94 20.16
N THR A 154 9.77 17.27 20.95
CA THR A 154 8.89 18.43 20.74
C THR A 154 9.26 19.70 21.52
N HIS A 155 10.26 19.65 22.39
CA HIS A 155 10.68 20.79 23.22
C HIS A 155 12.19 21.00 23.22
N GLY A 156 12.96 20.04 22.71
CA GLY A 156 14.41 20.12 22.65
C GLY A 156 14.89 20.75 21.35
N LYS A 157 16.00 21.46 21.42
CA LYS A 157 16.61 22.08 20.24
C LYS A 157 17.18 21.06 19.28
N ILE A 158 16.96 21.27 17.99
CA ILE A 158 17.57 20.53 16.87
C ILE A 158 18.56 21.43 16.12
N GLY A 159 19.49 22.06 16.87
CA GLY A 159 20.45 23.02 16.38
C GLY A 159 20.10 24.46 16.73
N MET A 160 18.85 24.88 16.52
CA MET A 160 18.31 26.19 16.87
C MET A 160 17.42 26.09 18.11
N TRP A 161 17.07 27.26 18.69
CA TRP A 161 16.15 27.30 19.81
C TRP A 161 14.74 26.91 19.36
N ASP A 162 14.13 26.04 20.14
CA ASP A 162 12.82 25.47 19.89
C ASP A 162 11.72 26.48 20.28
N ASN A 163 10.83 26.77 19.34
CA ASN A 163 9.72 27.70 19.55
C ASN A 163 8.64 27.05 20.44
N LYS A 164 8.02 27.83 21.32
CA LYS A 164 6.82 27.38 22.05
C LYS A 164 5.63 27.32 21.10
N THR A 165 5.51 26.25 20.35
CA THR A 165 4.46 26.09 19.35
C THR A 165 3.07 25.92 19.97
N GLU A 166 2.99 25.55 21.25
CA GLU A 166 1.75 25.51 22.03
C GLU A 166 1.28 26.91 22.51
N ASP A 167 2.15 27.94 22.46
CA ASP A 167 1.80 29.30 22.83
C ASP A 167 0.94 29.97 21.77
N SER A 168 -0.24 30.45 22.16
CA SER A 168 -1.20 31.05 21.23
C SER A 168 -0.67 32.32 20.53
N GLY A 169 0.24 33.06 21.17
CA GLY A 169 0.87 34.25 20.58
C GLY A 169 1.87 33.84 19.48
N VAL A 170 2.65 32.78 19.72
CA VAL A 170 3.55 32.17 18.70
C VAL A 170 2.73 31.60 17.53
N GLN A 171 1.66 30.87 17.82
CA GLN A 171 0.74 30.35 16.80
C GLN A 171 0.15 31.47 15.95
N ASN A 172 -0.38 32.50 16.58
CA ASN A 172 -0.97 33.66 15.85
C ASN A 172 0.08 34.38 14.99
N TYR A 173 1.32 34.52 15.48
CA TYR A 173 2.36 35.21 14.73
C TYR A 173 2.78 34.39 13.48
N ILE A 174 2.92 33.06 13.60
CA ILE A 174 3.20 32.19 12.47
C ILE A 174 1.99 32.15 11.52
N HIS A 175 0.78 32.07 12.04
CA HIS A 175 -0.44 32.09 11.22
C HIS A 175 -0.53 33.36 10.35
N GLN A 176 -0.18 34.54 10.89
CA GLN A 176 -0.12 35.80 10.10
C GLN A 176 0.88 35.69 8.94
N PHE A 177 2.00 34.96 9.12
CA PHE A 177 2.93 34.71 8.04
C PHE A 177 2.31 33.77 6.97
N ILE A 178 1.55 32.75 7.37
CA ILE A 178 0.82 31.88 6.44
C ILE A 178 -0.20 32.69 5.63
N GLU A 179 -0.92 33.61 6.28
CA GLU A 179 -1.85 34.52 5.60
C GLU A 179 -1.12 35.45 4.60
N ALA A 180 0.08 35.94 4.95
CA ALA A 180 0.90 36.73 4.03
C ALA A 180 1.34 35.91 2.81
N LEU A 181 1.74 34.66 2.98
CA LEU A 181 2.06 33.75 1.88
C LEU A 181 0.84 33.50 0.98
N LYS A 182 -0.32 33.24 1.58
CA LYS A 182 -1.58 33.06 0.85
C LYS A 182 -1.95 34.31 0.04
N ASN A 183 -1.76 35.50 0.60
CA ASN A 183 -1.98 36.77 -0.08
C ASN A 183 -1.02 37.03 -1.24
N CYS A 184 0.14 36.36 -1.27
CA CYS A 184 1.02 36.31 -2.43
C CYS A 184 0.54 35.32 -3.51
N GLY A 185 -0.44 34.47 -3.22
CA GLY A 185 -0.93 33.44 -4.13
C GLY A 185 -0.29 32.07 -3.93
N VAL A 186 0.35 31.81 -2.78
CA VAL A 186 0.91 30.49 -2.46
C VAL A 186 -0.22 29.49 -2.27
N ASP A 187 -0.10 28.30 -2.87
CA ASP A 187 -1.13 27.26 -2.89
C ASP A 187 -0.92 26.21 -1.81
N GLY A 188 0.29 26.09 -1.28
CA GLY A 188 0.59 25.08 -0.27
C GLY A 188 1.82 25.36 0.58
N ILE A 189 1.91 24.66 1.68
CA ILE A 189 3.01 24.76 2.66
C ILE A 189 3.65 23.39 2.85
N ARG A 190 4.97 23.34 2.82
CA ARG A 190 5.78 22.25 3.37
C ARG A 190 6.25 22.68 4.76
N TRP A 191 5.89 21.93 5.78
CA TRP A 191 6.29 22.22 7.15
C TRP A 191 7.60 21.51 7.48
N ASP A 192 8.67 22.30 7.63
CA ASP A 192 9.98 21.82 8.05
C ASP A 192 9.92 21.28 9.48
N ALA A 193 10.67 20.23 9.76
CA ALA A 193 10.77 19.65 11.09
C ALA A 193 9.39 19.40 11.78
N ALA A 194 8.37 19.09 11.02
CA ALA A 194 6.99 18.96 11.52
C ALA A 194 6.86 17.91 12.64
N LYS A 195 7.70 16.89 12.66
CA LYS A 195 7.76 15.88 13.73
C LYS A 195 8.11 16.49 15.10
N HIS A 196 8.77 17.63 15.11
CA HIS A 196 9.21 18.33 16.31
C HIS A 196 8.17 19.30 16.87
N ILE A 197 7.08 19.53 16.16
CA ILE A 197 5.91 20.29 16.64
C ILE A 197 4.92 19.31 17.27
N GLY A 198 4.48 19.59 18.47
CA GLY A 198 3.59 18.72 19.25
C GLY A 198 2.23 18.50 18.58
N LEU A 199 1.57 17.44 18.98
CA LEU A 199 0.21 17.09 18.57
C LEU A 199 -0.82 17.63 19.59
N PRO A 200 -2.08 17.82 19.22
CA PRO A 200 -3.14 18.19 20.17
C PRO A 200 -3.30 17.21 21.32
N SER A 201 -3.02 15.94 21.10
CA SER A 201 -2.97 14.91 22.15
C SER A 201 -1.79 15.08 23.14
N GLU A 202 -0.79 15.86 22.75
CA GLU A 202 0.39 16.21 23.56
C GLU A 202 0.26 17.62 24.19
N GLY A 203 -0.88 18.31 23.97
CA GLY A 203 -1.17 19.63 24.51
C GLY A 203 -0.84 20.79 23.59
N ASP A 204 -0.40 20.53 22.36
CA ASP A 204 -0.08 21.55 21.37
C ASP A 204 -1.19 21.67 20.31
N SER A 205 -1.87 22.80 20.26
CA SER A 205 -2.94 23.09 19.29
C SER A 205 -2.42 23.65 17.95
N PHE A 206 -1.11 23.68 17.72
CA PHE A 206 -0.50 24.26 16.51
C PHE A 206 -1.17 23.79 15.22
N TRP A 207 -1.31 22.48 15.04
CA TRP A 207 -1.86 21.90 13.82
C TRP A 207 -3.34 22.19 13.57
N GLN A 208 -4.07 22.62 14.62
CA GLN A 208 -5.46 23.04 14.53
C GLN A 208 -5.60 24.52 14.18
N ASN A 209 -4.63 25.36 14.59
CA ASN A 209 -4.74 26.81 14.58
C ASN A 209 -3.88 27.50 13.52
N VAL A 210 -2.74 26.92 13.15
CA VAL A 210 -1.75 27.61 12.30
C VAL A 210 -1.90 27.28 10.82
N PRO A 211 -2.02 26.02 10.39
CA PRO A 211 -2.20 25.69 8.97
C PRO A 211 -3.54 26.19 8.44
N ASP A 212 -3.53 26.89 7.31
CA ASP A 212 -4.76 27.19 6.57
C ASP A 212 -5.19 25.94 5.79
N GLN A 213 -6.34 25.38 6.14
CA GLN A 213 -6.87 24.17 5.54
C GLN A 213 -7.42 24.37 4.10
N SER A 214 -7.49 25.60 3.61
CA SER A 214 -7.78 25.88 2.20
C SER A 214 -6.55 25.72 1.30
N MET A 215 -5.36 25.63 1.88
CA MET A 215 -4.09 25.40 1.21
C MET A 215 -3.69 23.91 1.31
N TYR A 216 -2.86 23.45 0.39
CA TYR A 216 -2.23 22.13 0.53
C TYR A 216 -1.16 22.18 1.63
N ASN A 217 -1.25 21.31 2.61
CA ASN A 217 -0.29 21.24 3.72
C ASN A 217 0.34 19.86 3.78
N TYR A 218 1.68 19.80 3.79
CA TYR A 218 2.38 18.58 4.12
C TYR A 218 3.60 18.85 5.01
N GLY A 219 3.93 17.91 5.86
CA GLY A 219 4.99 18.06 6.85
C GLY A 219 6.07 17.00 6.74
N GLU A 220 7.28 17.40 7.12
CA GLU A 220 8.40 16.50 7.25
C GLU A 220 8.26 15.69 8.55
N ILE A 221 7.86 14.43 8.40
CA ILE A 221 7.80 13.45 9.49
C ILE A 221 8.80 12.35 9.17
N LEU A 222 10.05 12.55 9.57
CA LEU A 222 11.10 11.57 9.35
C LEU A 222 10.91 10.36 10.25
N ASP A 223 11.06 9.18 9.67
CA ASP A 223 11.05 7.91 10.38
C ASP A 223 12.45 7.51 10.86
N GLY A 224 12.51 6.48 11.69
CA GLY A 224 13.74 5.79 12.06
C GLY A 224 14.44 6.29 13.31
N THR A 225 13.89 7.25 13.99
CA THR A 225 14.38 7.65 15.31
C THR A 225 13.34 7.32 16.35
N GLY A 226 13.31 6.09 16.75
CA GLY A 226 12.65 5.56 17.93
C GLY A 226 11.24 6.08 18.22
N GLY A 227 10.57 5.36 19.01
CA GLY A 227 9.17 5.68 19.30
C GLY A 227 8.29 5.27 18.14
N ASP A 228 7.08 5.33 18.34
CA ASP A 228 6.03 4.69 17.61
C ASP A 228 5.65 5.48 16.35
N ASP A 229 6.47 5.44 15.31
CA ASP A 229 6.15 6.07 14.02
C ASP A 229 4.78 5.63 13.48
N LYS A 230 4.35 4.40 13.80
CA LYS A 230 3.02 3.90 13.42
C LYS A 230 1.88 4.66 14.08
N THR A 231 2.08 5.19 15.27
CA THR A 231 1.08 6.04 15.93
C THR A 231 1.19 7.49 15.53
N LEU A 232 2.39 7.99 15.21
CA LEU A 232 2.60 9.38 14.82
C LEU A 232 2.01 9.70 13.44
N PHE A 233 2.23 8.86 12.44
CA PHE A 233 1.77 9.12 11.08
C PHE A 233 0.25 9.31 11.00
N PRO A 234 -0.59 8.42 11.53
CA PRO A 234 -2.03 8.61 11.55
C PRO A 234 -2.48 9.88 12.30
N GLU A 235 -1.76 10.25 13.36
CA GLU A 235 -2.09 11.44 14.13
C GLU A 235 -1.82 12.75 13.34
N TYR A 236 -0.62 12.88 12.74
CA TYR A 236 -0.30 14.03 11.88
C TYR A 236 -1.19 14.10 10.64
N GLN A 237 -1.57 12.95 10.06
CA GLN A 237 -2.45 12.90 8.89
C GLN A 237 -3.86 13.44 9.11
N LYS A 238 -4.28 13.64 10.35
CA LYS A 238 -5.54 14.33 10.67
C LYS A 238 -5.51 15.79 10.23
N TYR A 239 -4.33 16.39 10.14
CA TYR A 239 -4.13 17.81 9.91
C TYR A 239 -3.42 18.12 8.59
N ILE A 240 -2.39 17.35 8.25
CA ILE A 240 -1.51 17.57 7.10
C ILE A 240 -1.25 16.26 6.35
N SER A 241 -0.81 16.36 5.11
CA SER A 241 -0.12 15.24 4.45
C SER A 241 1.29 15.12 5.03
N ILE A 242 1.92 13.96 4.90
CA ILE A 242 3.23 13.68 5.51
C ILE A 242 4.18 13.05 4.52
N THR A 243 5.48 13.24 4.77
CA THR A 243 6.52 12.57 4.01
C THR A 243 6.71 11.12 4.46
N ASP A 244 6.94 10.21 3.52
CA ASP A 244 7.44 8.87 3.80
C ASP A 244 8.80 8.70 3.10
N ASN A 245 9.88 8.88 3.87
CA ASN A 245 11.24 8.78 3.37
C ASN A 245 11.71 7.32 3.20
N GLY A 246 11.12 6.37 3.91
CA GLY A 246 11.52 4.97 3.88
C GLY A 246 11.27 4.31 2.52
N TYR A 247 10.13 4.60 1.92
CA TYR A 247 9.72 4.00 0.65
C TYR A 247 10.67 4.35 -0.51
N GLY A 248 10.89 5.63 -0.76
CA GLY A 248 11.76 6.09 -1.86
C GLY A 248 13.23 5.79 -1.62
N ASN A 249 13.72 5.96 -0.40
CA ASN A 249 15.09 5.57 -0.01
C ASN A 249 15.33 4.07 -0.20
N GLY A 250 14.34 3.23 0.08
CA GLY A 250 14.40 1.80 -0.15
C GLY A 250 14.65 1.47 -1.63
N PHE A 251 13.93 2.12 -2.54
CA PHE A 251 14.16 1.95 -3.99
C PHE A 251 15.52 2.51 -4.43
N ALA A 252 15.90 3.70 -4.00
CA ALA A 252 17.20 4.28 -4.34
C ALA A 252 18.35 3.35 -3.93
N ASN A 253 18.33 2.82 -2.71
CA ASN A 253 19.32 1.88 -2.22
C ASN A 253 19.30 0.55 -2.98
N SER A 254 18.11 0.02 -3.30
CA SER A 254 17.95 -1.22 -4.05
C SER A 254 18.56 -1.08 -5.46
N PHE A 255 18.19 -0.04 -6.20
CA PHE A 255 18.74 0.22 -7.53
C PHE A 255 20.23 0.55 -7.52
N ASN A 256 20.70 1.26 -6.49
CA ASN A 256 22.14 1.51 -6.31
C ASN A 256 22.93 0.20 -6.11
N SER A 257 22.29 -0.81 -5.52
CA SER A 257 22.85 -2.16 -5.40
C SER A 257 22.59 -3.05 -6.62
N GLY A 258 21.98 -2.51 -7.67
CA GLY A 258 21.64 -3.24 -8.90
C GLY A 258 20.58 -4.32 -8.72
N GLN A 259 19.66 -4.11 -7.77
CA GLN A 259 18.63 -5.08 -7.42
C GLN A 259 17.24 -4.45 -7.53
N VAL A 260 16.24 -5.31 -7.71
CA VAL A 260 14.83 -5.00 -7.47
C VAL A 260 14.41 -5.75 -6.22
N ASN A 261 14.00 -5.02 -5.19
CA ASN A 261 13.59 -5.63 -3.93
C ASN A 261 12.06 -5.52 -3.78
N GLY A 262 11.39 -6.67 -3.65
CA GLY A 262 9.94 -6.73 -3.46
C GLY A 262 9.45 -6.04 -2.18
N SER A 263 10.24 -6.03 -1.12
CA SER A 263 9.90 -5.37 0.12
C SER A 263 9.80 -3.84 -0.02
N THR A 264 10.48 -3.25 -1.00
CA THR A 264 10.40 -1.81 -1.29
C THR A 264 9.08 -1.42 -1.96
N GLY A 265 8.34 -2.36 -2.51
CA GLY A 265 6.98 -2.15 -3.02
C GLY A 265 5.92 -1.99 -1.93
N ASN A 266 6.27 -2.31 -0.70
CA ASN A 266 5.34 -2.23 0.42
C ASN A 266 5.45 -0.86 1.10
N PHE A 267 4.74 0.12 0.57
CA PHE A 267 4.55 1.43 1.18
C PHE A 267 3.40 1.37 2.19
N ASN A 268 3.26 2.41 3.00
CA ASN A 268 2.25 2.50 4.05
C ASN A 268 2.40 1.45 5.17
N GLN A 269 3.63 1.08 5.49
CA GLN A 269 3.89 0.17 6.63
C GLN A 269 3.59 0.78 8.00
N ARG A 270 3.31 2.11 8.06
CA ARG A 270 3.19 2.90 9.29
C ARG A 270 1.78 3.34 9.61
N GLY A 271 0.79 2.68 9.04
CA GLY A 271 -0.62 2.97 9.26
C GLY A 271 -1.11 4.28 8.64
N ALA A 272 -0.32 4.89 7.76
CA ALA A 272 -0.68 6.11 7.06
C ALA A 272 -1.62 5.84 5.87
N THR A 273 -2.50 6.77 5.56
CA THR A 273 -3.32 6.72 4.35
C THR A 273 -2.49 7.17 3.15
N THR A 274 -2.41 6.36 2.10
CA THR A 274 -1.62 6.64 0.89
C THR A 274 -1.91 8.01 0.29
N ALA A 275 -3.18 8.39 0.22
CA ALA A 275 -3.62 9.70 -0.28
C ALA A 275 -3.07 10.91 0.51
N LYS A 276 -2.49 10.68 1.67
CA LYS A 276 -1.85 11.69 2.52
C LYS A 276 -0.34 11.50 2.65
N LEU A 277 0.28 10.82 1.67
CA LEU A 277 1.72 10.61 1.63
C LEU A 277 2.37 11.39 0.50
N VAL A 278 3.56 11.92 0.77
CA VAL A 278 4.45 12.53 -0.21
C VAL A 278 5.71 11.67 -0.33
N TYR A 279 5.97 11.13 -1.52
CA TYR A 279 7.08 10.24 -1.82
C TYR A 279 8.15 10.90 -2.67
N TRP A 280 9.41 10.55 -2.43
CA TRP A 280 10.55 10.95 -3.28
C TRP A 280 11.57 9.83 -3.40
N GLY A 281 12.33 9.82 -4.47
CA GLY A 281 13.54 8.99 -4.60
C GLY A 281 14.75 9.64 -3.89
N GLU A 282 14.74 10.97 -3.76
CA GLU A 282 15.76 11.79 -3.15
C GLU A 282 15.14 13.09 -2.62
N SER A 283 15.63 13.58 -1.48
CA SER A 283 15.31 14.90 -0.94
C SER A 283 16.58 15.75 -0.79
N HIS A 284 16.42 17.05 -0.47
CA HIS A 284 17.55 17.91 -0.17
C HIS A 284 18.38 17.38 1.01
N ASP A 285 17.74 16.79 2.03
CA ASP A 285 18.45 16.23 3.18
C ASP A 285 19.24 14.98 2.87
N THR A 286 18.73 14.10 2.00
CA THR A 286 19.48 12.93 1.57
C THR A 286 20.62 13.25 0.62
N TYR A 287 20.63 14.46 0.01
CA TYR A 287 21.67 14.92 -0.90
C TYR A 287 22.62 15.95 -0.29
N ALA A 288 22.12 17.04 0.30
CA ALA A 288 22.93 18.19 0.66
C ALA A 288 23.68 18.03 1.99
N ASN A 289 23.20 17.21 2.91
CA ASN A 289 23.83 16.99 4.21
C ASN A 289 25.14 16.19 4.10
N ASP A 290 26.01 16.38 5.09
CA ASP A 290 27.18 15.53 5.27
C ASP A 290 26.70 14.09 5.56
N GLY A 291 27.20 13.12 4.79
CA GLY A 291 26.73 11.74 4.90
C GLY A 291 25.36 11.47 4.29
N GLY A 292 24.83 12.38 3.49
CA GLY A 292 23.57 12.19 2.77
C GLY A 292 23.56 10.89 1.97
N SER A 293 22.50 10.07 2.14
CA SER A 293 22.43 8.70 1.62
C SER A 293 22.41 8.63 0.09
N SER A 294 21.88 9.64 -0.58
CA SER A 294 21.78 9.71 -2.06
C SER A 294 22.88 10.54 -2.72
N LYS A 295 23.68 11.25 -1.93
CA LYS A 295 24.69 12.24 -2.39
C LYS A 295 25.58 11.75 -3.53
N TYR A 296 26.03 10.51 -3.46
CA TYR A 296 26.94 9.91 -4.43
C TYR A 296 26.24 8.91 -5.38
N MET A 297 24.93 8.78 -5.30
CA MET A 297 24.19 7.98 -6.26
C MET A 297 24.10 8.73 -7.61
N SER A 298 24.23 8.00 -8.71
CA SER A 298 24.06 8.59 -10.03
C SER A 298 22.63 9.12 -10.21
N GLN A 299 22.47 10.12 -11.06
CA GLN A 299 21.14 10.67 -11.37
C GLN A 299 20.20 9.57 -11.88
N ASN A 300 20.69 8.67 -12.73
CA ASN A 300 19.89 7.57 -13.26
C ASN A 300 19.34 6.63 -12.17
N ILE A 301 20.07 6.39 -11.08
CA ILE A 301 19.57 5.60 -9.94
C ILE A 301 18.38 6.31 -9.28
N ILE A 302 18.50 7.62 -9.09
CA ILE A 302 17.44 8.44 -8.49
C ILE A 302 16.21 8.52 -9.42
N ASP A 303 16.42 8.66 -10.72
CA ASP A 303 15.33 8.69 -11.71
C ASP A 303 14.55 7.36 -11.72
N ARG A 304 15.24 6.22 -11.57
CA ARG A 304 14.60 4.90 -11.43
C ARG A 304 13.78 4.82 -10.15
N ALA A 305 14.33 5.29 -9.02
CA ALA A 305 13.60 5.31 -7.76
C ALA A 305 12.38 6.24 -7.85
N TYR A 306 12.57 7.43 -8.41
CA TYR A 306 11.48 8.38 -8.65
C TYR A 306 10.37 7.78 -9.54
N ALA A 307 10.74 7.12 -10.63
CA ALA A 307 9.79 6.50 -11.55
C ALA A 307 8.88 5.50 -10.85
N VAL A 308 9.42 4.68 -9.96
CA VAL A 308 8.60 3.72 -9.19
C VAL A 308 7.69 4.43 -8.19
N VAL A 309 8.21 5.42 -7.43
CA VAL A 309 7.38 6.12 -6.42
C VAL A 309 6.31 6.98 -7.08
N ALA A 310 6.61 7.64 -8.19
CA ALA A 310 5.65 8.43 -8.94
C ALA A 310 4.59 7.58 -9.68
N GLY A 311 4.92 6.33 -10.00
CA GLY A 311 3.95 5.38 -10.57
C GLY A 311 2.89 4.89 -9.59
N ASN A 312 3.06 5.15 -8.31
CA ASN A 312 2.18 4.65 -7.25
C ASN A 312 0.83 5.39 -7.22
N ASN A 313 -0.23 4.71 -6.78
CA ASN A 313 -1.56 5.28 -6.71
C ASN A 313 -1.76 6.13 -5.45
N GLY A 314 -2.36 7.30 -5.63
CA GLY A 314 -2.91 8.13 -4.55
C GLY A 314 -1.90 8.92 -3.73
N ALA A 315 -0.60 8.69 -3.87
CA ALA A 315 0.44 9.47 -3.22
C ALA A 315 0.86 10.65 -4.10
N THR A 316 1.29 11.74 -3.48
CA THR A 316 1.94 12.85 -4.17
C THR A 316 3.42 12.51 -4.37
N ALA A 317 3.94 12.67 -5.57
CA ALA A 317 5.36 12.45 -5.84
C ALA A 317 6.14 13.76 -5.82
N LEU A 318 7.39 13.71 -5.34
CA LEU A 318 8.29 14.86 -5.33
C LEU A 318 9.61 14.51 -6.02
N TYR A 319 10.03 15.36 -6.96
CA TYR A 319 11.30 15.28 -7.63
C TYR A 319 12.23 16.41 -7.16
N PHE A 320 13.43 16.05 -6.74
CA PHE A 320 14.42 16.99 -6.25
C PHE A 320 15.34 17.46 -7.38
N SER A 321 15.39 18.78 -7.64
CA SER A 321 16.35 19.36 -8.56
C SER A 321 17.71 19.54 -7.88
N ARG A 322 18.64 18.64 -8.18
CA ARG A 322 19.98 18.64 -7.57
C ARG A 322 20.74 19.95 -7.81
N PRO A 323 21.40 20.50 -6.78
CA PRO A 323 22.36 21.59 -6.97
C PRO A 323 23.58 21.13 -7.80
N SER A 324 24.35 22.07 -8.29
CA SER A 324 25.53 21.82 -9.16
C SER A 324 26.74 21.21 -8.44
N THR A 325 26.69 21.09 -7.12
CA THR A 325 27.77 20.60 -6.25
C THR A 325 27.27 19.63 -5.22
N THR A 326 28.12 18.71 -4.77
CA THR A 326 27.87 17.83 -3.63
C THR A 326 28.43 18.40 -2.32
N GLU A 327 29.18 19.49 -2.38
CA GLU A 327 29.84 20.10 -1.23
C GLU A 327 28.86 20.97 -0.44
N LYS A 328 28.48 20.55 0.77
CA LYS A 328 27.45 21.16 1.65
C LYS A 328 27.58 22.68 1.74
N ASN A 329 28.79 23.16 2.03
CA ASN A 329 29.07 24.59 2.21
C ASN A 329 29.24 25.37 0.91
N SER A 330 29.23 24.70 -0.25
CA SER A 330 29.31 25.30 -1.57
C SER A 330 27.94 25.46 -2.23
N MET A 331 26.89 24.87 -1.69
CA MET A 331 25.52 25.11 -2.12
C MET A 331 25.07 26.46 -1.55
N LYS A 332 24.67 27.37 -2.42
CA LYS A 332 24.40 28.78 -2.08
C LYS A 332 23.01 29.20 -2.51
N LEU A 333 22.38 30.00 -1.66
CA LEU A 333 21.08 30.59 -1.96
C LEU A 333 21.13 31.41 -3.26
N GLY A 334 20.12 31.20 -4.08
CA GLY A 334 20.02 31.86 -5.37
C GLY A 334 20.75 31.14 -6.50
N GLN A 335 21.29 29.94 -6.30
CA GLN A 335 21.87 29.10 -7.35
C GLN A 335 20.81 28.17 -7.95
N LYS A 336 20.58 28.30 -9.25
CA LYS A 336 19.70 27.43 -10.00
C LYS A 336 20.28 26.00 -10.03
N GLY A 337 19.48 25.01 -9.69
CA GLY A 337 19.84 23.60 -9.75
C GLY A 337 19.74 23.01 -11.16
N SER A 338 19.85 21.70 -11.24
CA SER A 338 19.80 20.94 -12.48
C SER A 338 18.48 21.09 -13.21
N THR A 339 18.52 21.19 -14.54
CA THR A 339 17.34 21.14 -15.41
C THR A 339 17.00 19.71 -15.88
N HIS A 340 17.60 18.70 -15.27
CA HIS A 340 17.38 17.29 -15.64
C HIS A 340 15.92 16.86 -15.50
N PHE A 341 15.13 17.58 -14.71
CA PHE A 341 13.68 17.37 -14.59
C PHE A 341 12.93 17.46 -15.95
N THR A 342 13.54 18.04 -16.98
CA THR A 342 13.00 18.09 -18.35
C THR A 342 13.39 16.88 -19.20
N SER A 343 14.19 15.96 -18.67
CA SER A 343 14.54 14.72 -19.37
C SER A 343 13.30 13.87 -19.65
N LYS A 344 13.33 13.07 -20.70
CA LYS A 344 12.18 12.24 -21.08
C LYS A 344 11.77 11.25 -19.97
N GLU A 345 12.75 10.64 -19.32
CA GLU A 345 12.52 9.66 -18.26
C GLU A 345 11.83 10.27 -17.04
N VAL A 346 11.97 11.56 -16.78
CA VAL A 346 11.26 12.27 -15.71
C VAL A 346 9.93 12.82 -16.21
N ALA A 347 9.92 13.52 -17.33
CA ALA A 347 8.72 14.16 -17.87
C ALA A 347 7.63 13.15 -18.21
N GLU A 348 7.97 12.02 -18.84
CA GLU A 348 7.00 11.00 -19.23
C GLU A 348 6.45 10.21 -18.02
N VAL A 349 7.26 10.06 -16.96
CA VAL A 349 6.80 9.55 -15.67
C VAL A 349 5.72 10.48 -15.09
N ASN A 350 5.96 11.81 -15.11
CA ASN A 350 4.99 12.80 -14.62
C ASN A 350 3.70 12.79 -15.45
N HIS A 351 3.82 12.73 -16.78
CA HIS A 351 2.64 12.65 -17.67
C HIS A 351 1.81 11.41 -17.39
N MET A 352 2.46 10.25 -17.22
CA MET A 352 1.75 9.02 -16.87
C MET A 352 1.09 9.13 -15.48
N HIS A 353 1.77 9.70 -14.48
CA HIS A 353 1.21 9.96 -13.16
C HIS A 353 -0.08 10.79 -13.27
N ASN A 354 -0.03 11.92 -14.00
CA ASN A 354 -1.18 12.81 -14.19
C ASN A 354 -2.33 12.13 -14.93
N ILE A 355 -2.04 11.36 -15.99
CA ILE A 355 -3.05 10.62 -16.76
C ILE A 355 -3.75 9.57 -15.90
N CYS A 356 -3.00 8.87 -15.06
CA CYS A 356 -3.49 7.77 -14.25
C CYS A 356 -3.96 8.19 -12.84
N ALA A 357 -4.04 9.48 -12.53
CA ALA A 357 -4.49 9.96 -11.21
C ALA A 357 -5.87 9.38 -10.87
N GLY A 358 -6.00 8.84 -9.67
CA GLY A 358 -7.22 8.17 -9.20
C GLY A 358 -7.39 6.71 -9.63
N GLU A 359 -6.59 6.21 -10.58
CA GLU A 359 -6.64 4.80 -10.97
C GLU A 359 -5.93 3.92 -9.95
N PRO A 360 -6.43 2.71 -9.67
CA PRO A 360 -5.71 1.73 -8.87
C PRO A 360 -4.39 1.35 -9.55
N ASN A 361 -3.40 0.88 -8.77
CA ASN A 361 -2.16 0.36 -9.33
C ASN A 361 -1.95 -1.11 -8.95
N TYR A 362 -1.20 -1.80 -9.77
CA TYR A 362 -0.66 -3.11 -9.53
C TYR A 362 0.87 -3.04 -9.62
N TYR A 363 1.54 -3.32 -8.50
CA TYR A 363 3.00 -3.34 -8.44
C TYR A 363 3.51 -4.75 -8.77
N VAL A 364 4.36 -4.83 -9.79
CA VAL A 364 5.04 -6.05 -10.19
C VAL A 364 6.53 -5.89 -9.94
N HIS A 365 7.15 -6.91 -9.40
CA HIS A 365 8.60 -6.96 -9.27
C HIS A 365 9.08 -8.41 -9.45
N GLY A 366 10.28 -8.57 -9.93
CA GLY A 366 10.90 -9.88 -10.10
C GLY A 366 12.11 -9.80 -11.03
N ASP A 367 13.04 -10.72 -10.88
CA ASP A 367 14.28 -10.79 -11.63
C ASP A 367 15.04 -9.46 -11.68
N ASN A 368 14.80 -8.64 -12.68
CA ASN A 368 15.44 -7.34 -12.86
C ASN A 368 14.43 -6.23 -13.16
N VAL A 369 13.14 -6.44 -12.91
CA VAL A 369 12.06 -5.51 -13.28
C VAL A 369 11.25 -5.10 -12.06
N ALA A 370 11.01 -3.79 -11.92
CA ALA A 370 9.94 -3.22 -11.11
C ALA A 370 8.96 -2.49 -12.04
N ALA A 371 7.67 -2.71 -11.89
CA ALA A 371 6.67 -2.02 -12.70
C ALA A 371 5.46 -1.59 -11.87
N GLN A 372 5.01 -0.36 -12.13
CA GLN A 372 3.72 0.16 -11.65
C GLN A 372 2.74 0.15 -12.82
N VAL A 373 1.79 -0.78 -12.78
CA VAL A 373 0.78 -0.95 -13.82
C VAL A 373 -0.51 -0.27 -13.38
N ARG A 374 -1.05 0.56 -14.24
CA ARG A 374 -2.32 1.29 -14.06
C ARG A 374 -3.28 0.92 -15.21
N GLN A 375 -4.51 1.40 -15.16
CA GLN A 375 -5.50 1.12 -16.22
C GLN A 375 -5.18 1.84 -17.55
N SER A 376 -4.55 3.02 -17.47
CA SER A 376 -4.23 3.85 -18.63
C SER A 376 -2.76 3.86 -19.02
N GLY A 377 -1.87 3.26 -18.23
CA GLY A 377 -0.44 3.26 -18.50
C GLY A 377 0.36 2.36 -17.57
N ALA A 378 1.67 2.26 -17.82
CA ALA A 378 2.60 1.58 -16.93
C ALA A 378 3.97 2.27 -16.95
N ILE A 379 4.63 2.27 -15.80
CA ILE A 379 6.03 2.63 -15.62
C ILE A 379 6.81 1.35 -15.35
N ILE A 380 7.88 1.14 -16.10
CA ILE A 380 8.68 -0.09 -16.09
C ILE A 380 10.13 0.30 -15.85
N VAL A 381 10.77 -0.26 -14.83
CA VAL A 381 12.11 0.12 -14.38
C VAL A 381 12.98 -1.13 -14.25
N LEU A 382 14.19 -1.06 -14.80
CA LEU A 382 15.20 -2.10 -14.58
C LEU A 382 15.95 -1.84 -13.26
N GLY A 383 16.19 -2.88 -12.47
CA GLY A 383 17.02 -2.80 -11.27
C GLY A 383 18.49 -2.49 -11.61
N ARG A 384 18.97 -3.02 -12.73
CA ARG A 384 20.33 -2.82 -13.24
C ARG A 384 20.37 -2.91 -14.77
N GLY A 385 21.43 -2.35 -15.34
CA GLY A 385 21.65 -2.40 -16.79
C GLY A 385 20.66 -1.53 -17.58
N SER A 386 20.62 -1.76 -18.88
CA SER A 386 19.78 -1.03 -19.85
C SER A 386 19.60 -1.86 -21.11
N ASN A 387 18.73 -1.42 -22.03
CA ASN A 387 18.47 -2.08 -23.32
C ASN A 387 18.10 -3.56 -23.16
N GLN A 388 17.20 -3.88 -22.22
CA GLN A 388 16.85 -5.23 -21.86
C GLN A 388 15.38 -5.54 -22.20
N SER A 389 15.16 -6.72 -22.78
CA SER A 389 13.80 -7.24 -22.98
C SER A 389 13.21 -7.69 -21.66
N VAL A 390 11.94 -7.37 -21.44
CA VAL A 390 11.18 -7.73 -20.24
C VAL A 390 9.85 -8.36 -20.62
N SER A 391 9.36 -9.22 -19.74
CA SER A 391 7.99 -9.76 -19.81
C SER A 391 7.53 -10.05 -18.40
N PHE A 392 6.38 -9.50 -18.00
CA PHE A 392 5.86 -9.61 -16.65
C PHE A 392 4.33 -9.56 -16.65
N ASP A 393 3.74 -9.81 -15.50
CA ASP A 393 2.29 -9.90 -15.30
C ASP A 393 1.60 -8.53 -15.47
N ASN A 394 0.46 -8.52 -16.14
CA ASN A 394 -0.39 -7.32 -16.35
C ASN A 394 -1.45 -7.13 -15.26
N GLY A 395 -1.26 -7.60 -14.05
CA GLY A 395 -2.21 -7.44 -12.93
C GLY A 395 -3.32 -8.49 -12.93
N LYS A 396 -2.94 -9.74 -12.99
CA LYS A 396 -3.81 -10.91 -13.12
C LYS A 396 -4.90 -10.95 -12.03
N GLY A 397 -6.15 -10.93 -12.46
CA GLY A 397 -7.31 -11.35 -11.66
C GLY A 397 -8.05 -10.27 -10.88
N ASP A 398 -7.58 -9.02 -10.79
CA ASP A 398 -8.22 -8.00 -9.96
C ASP A 398 -8.75 -6.75 -10.70
N GLY A 399 -8.78 -6.80 -12.02
CA GLY A 399 -9.35 -5.73 -12.86
C GLY A 399 -8.53 -4.43 -12.93
N LYS A 400 -7.28 -4.47 -12.49
CA LYS A 400 -6.38 -3.30 -12.41
C LYS A 400 -5.35 -3.26 -13.54
N TRP A 401 -5.54 -3.99 -14.60
CA TRP A 401 -4.57 -4.13 -15.68
C TRP A 401 -4.73 -3.12 -16.80
N LEU A 402 -3.62 -2.88 -17.49
CA LEU A 402 -3.57 -2.09 -18.70
C LEU A 402 -4.25 -2.84 -19.85
N LYS A 403 -5.07 -2.14 -20.67
CA LYS A 403 -5.78 -2.74 -21.80
C LYS A 403 -4.83 -3.38 -22.80
N ALA A 404 -5.24 -4.52 -23.33
CA ALA A 404 -4.50 -5.22 -24.39
C ALA A 404 -4.33 -4.31 -25.63
N GLY A 405 -3.13 -4.31 -26.20
CA GLY A 405 -2.79 -3.47 -27.33
C GLY A 405 -1.28 -3.31 -27.51
N THR A 406 -0.93 -2.42 -28.44
CA THR A 406 0.45 -2.03 -28.71
C THR A 406 0.69 -0.64 -28.20
N TYR A 407 1.74 -0.45 -27.42
CA TYR A 407 2.11 0.82 -26.80
C TYR A 407 3.52 1.22 -27.23
N THR A 408 3.72 2.47 -27.49
CA THR A 408 5.05 3.02 -27.71
C THR A 408 5.63 3.51 -26.38
N ASP A 409 6.82 3.05 -26.05
CA ASP A 409 7.59 3.60 -24.93
C ASP A 409 7.90 5.09 -25.21
N LYS A 410 7.42 5.96 -24.35
CA LYS A 410 7.57 7.42 -24.48
C LYS A 410 9.00 7.88 -24.18
N VAL A 411 9.77 7.09 -23.45
CA VAL A 411 11.16 7.39 -23.10
C VAL A 411 12.11 6.91 -24.21
N GLY A 412 12.14 5.61 -24.47
CA GLY A 412 13.07 4.98 -25.42
C GLY A 412 12.52 4.82 -26.83
N GLY A 413 11.25 5.05 -27.06
CA GLY A 413 10.59 4.90 -28.38
C GLY A 413 10.41 3.45 -28.83
N GLY A 414 10.70 2.48 -27.98
CA GLY A 414 10.46 1.05 -28.26
C GLY A 414 8.97 0.68 -28.24
N THR A 415 8.67 -0.54 -28.63
CA THR A 415 7.30 -1.05 -28.65
C THR A 415 7.08 -2.05 -27.51
N PHE A 416 5.97 -1.91 -26.80
CA PHE A 416 5.46 -2.86 -25.83
C PHE A 416 4.18 -3.50 -26.33
N THR A 417 4.09 -4.80 -26.21
CA THR A 417 2.87 -5.57 -26.43
C THR A 417 2.24 -5.89 -25.09
N VAL A 418 0.98 -5.50 -24.95
CA VAL A 418 0.16 -5.78 -23.78
C VAL A 418 -0.91 -6.79 -24.17
N THR A 419 -0.99 -7.85 -23.41
CA THR A 419 -2.08 -8.84 -23.48
C THR A 419 -2.94 -8.73 -22.21
N THR A 420 -3.99 -9.51 -22.10
CA THR A 420 -4.78 -9.59 -20.86
C THR A 420 -3.98 -10.10 -19.66
N SER A 421 -2.85 -10.78 -19.88
CA SER A 421 -2.06 -11.39 -18.82
C SER A 421 -0.62 -10.89 -18.72
N THR A 422 -0.07 -10.29 -19.78
CA THR A 422 1.35 -9.93 -19.82
C THR A 422 1.59 -8.57 -20.45
N ILE A 423 2.65 -7.91 -20.00
CA ILE A 423 3.29 -6.75 -20.63
C ILE A 423 4.69 -7.17 -21.05
N SER A 424 5.02 -7.05 -22.33
CA SER A 424 6.33 -7.41 -22.86
C SER A 424 6.86 -6.38 -23.85
N GLY A 425 8.17 -6.13 -23.81
CA GLY A 425 8.84 -5.15 -24.67
C GLY A 425 10.30 -4.98 -24.30
N GLN A 426 10.94 -3.97 -24.83
CA GLN A 426 12.34 -3.64 -24.53
C GLN A 426 12.43 -2.31 -23.81
N VAL A 427 13.00 -2.31 -22.60
CA VAL A 427 13.35 -1.10 -21.86
C VAL A 427 14.64 -0.52 -22.45
N GLY A 428 14.67 0.78 -22.71
CA GLY A 428 15.77 1.47 -23.39
C GLY A 428 17.01 1.74 -22.54
N SER A 429 17.82 2.70 -22.99
CA SER A 429 19.16 3.01 -22.45
C SER A 429 19.14 3.60 -21.04
N THR A 430 18.05 4.26 -20.61
CA THR A 430 17.91 4.82 -19.26
C THR A 430 17.56 3.75 -18.21
N GLY A 431 17.09 2.58 -18.65
CA GLY A 431 16.56 1.56 -17.77
C GLY A 431 15.14 1.88 -17.26
N ILE A 432 14.49 2.89 -17.87
CA ILE A 432 13.10 3.30 -17.59
C ILE A 432 12.33 3.27 -18.90
N ALA A 433 11.14 2.69 -18.90
CA ALA A 433 10.18 2.79 -19.97
C ALA A 433 8.84 3.26 -19.42
N VAL A 434 8.13 4.09 -20.16
CA VAL A 434 6.81 4.60 -19.78
C VAL A 434 5.86 4.42 -20.96
N ILE A 435 4.76 3.72 -20.72
CA ILE A 435 3.78 3.42 -21.75
C ILE A 435 2.38 3.90 -21.35
N TYR A 436 1.73 4.63 -22.24
CA TYR A 436 0.35 5.10 -22.12
C TYR A 436 -0.16 5.56 -23.49
N ASN A 437 -1.48 5.79 -23.63
CA ASN A 437 -2.12 6.18 -24.91
C ASN A 437 -1.70 5.26 -26.07
N GLY A 438 -1.73 3.95 -25.81
CA GLY A 438 -1.39 2.94 -26.81
C GLY A 438 -2.46 2.80 -27.87
N THR A 439 -2.12 2.15 -28.97
CA THR A 439 -3.11 1.67 -29.93
C THR A 439 -3.82 0.47 -29.34
N ILE A 440 -5.05 0.67 -28.91
CA ILE A 440 -5.86 -0.39 -28.32
C ILE A 440 -6.23 -1.40 -29.40
N SER A 441 -6.11 -2.69 -29.07
CA SER A 441 -6.54 -3.75 -29.98
C SER A 441 -8.03 -3.63 -30.23
N THR A 442 -8.41 -3.62 -31.49
CA THR A 442 -9.82 -3.71 -31.94
C THR A 442 -10.16 -5.12 -32.38
N ASP A 443 -9.24 -6.05 -32.31
CA ASP A 443 -9.48 -7.43 -32.69
C ASP A 443 -10.46 -8.08 -31.69
N PRO A 444 -11.41 -8.88 -32.19
CA PRO A 444 -12.37 -9.53 -31.32
C PRO A 444 -11.67 -10.54 -30.42
N SER A 445 -12.14 -10.67 -29.17
CA SER A 445 -11.59 -11.62 -28.20
C SER A 445 -12.65 -12.16 -27.25
N VAL A 446 -12.32 -13.23 -26.54
CA VAL A 446 -13.10 -13.74 -25.40
C VAL A 446 -12.16 -13.91 -24.21
N THR A 447 -12.52 -13.29 -23.10
CA THR A 447 -11.84 -13.45 -21.82
C THR A 447 -12.62 -14.45 -20.96
N LEU A 448 -11.91 -15.38 -20.32
CA LEU A 448 -12.50 -16.39 -19.44
C LEU A 448 -12.10 -16.13 -17.98
N SER A 449 -13.07 -16.17 -17.09
CA SER A 449 -12.86 -16.05 -15.63
C SER A 449 -13.55 -17.20 -14.89
N PRO A 450 -12.84 -17.92 -14.01
CA PRO A 450 -11.42 -17.82 -13.72
C PRO A 450 -10.51 -18.14 -14.93
N ALA A 451 -9.25 -17.70 -14.86
CA ALA A 451 -8.30 -17.82 -15.96
C ALA A 451 -7.93 -19.28 -16.29
N THR A 452 -7.32 -19.48 -17.47
CA THR A 452 -6.77 -20.80 -17.87
C THR A 452 -5.76 -21.31 -16.84
N GLY A 453 -5.72 -22.64 -16.64
CA GLY A 453 -4.86 -23.31 -15.66
C GLY A 453 -5.47 -23.39 -14.26
N THR A 454 -6.60 -22.75 -14.00
CA THR A 454 -7.28 -22.82 -12.69
C THR A 454 -7.70 -24.26 -12.40
N SER A 455 -7.42 -24.69 -11.15
CA SER A 455 -7.88 -25.98 -10.62
C SER A 455 -9.08 -25.77 -9.69
N PHE A 456 -10.01 -26.72 -9.69
CA PHE A 456 -11.17 -26.73 -8.80
C PHE A 456 -11.42 -28.14 -8.25
N SER A 457 -12.01 -28.23 -7.08
CA SER A 457 -12.24 -29.50 -6.36
C SER A 457 -13.70 -29.85 -6.15
N GLU A 458 -14.58 -28.92 -6.40
CA GLU A 458 -16.03 -29.12 -6.36
C GLU A 458 -16.47 -30.01 -7.52
N GLU A 459 -17.68 -30.60 -7.41
CA GLU A 459 -18.24 -31.40 -8.51
C GLU A 459 -18.32 -30.60 -9.80
N THR A 460 -18.63 -29.32 -9.70
CA THR A 460 -18.70 -28.40 -10.82
C THR A 460 -18.14 -27.03 -10.45
N THR A 461 -17.68 -26.28 -11.48
CA THR A 461 -17.34 -24.85 -11.34
C THR A 461 -17.94 -24.07 -12.51
N THR A 462 -18.17 -22.78 -12.29
CA THR A 462 -18.73 -21.90 -13.31
C THR A 462 -17.66 -21.04 -13.93
N ILE A 463 -17.58 -21.01 -15.24
CA ILE A 463 -16.69 -20.15 -16.01
C ILE A 463 -17.52 -19.06 -16.69
N THR A 464 -17.14 -17.82 -16.48
CA THR A 464 -17.73 -16.65 -17.18
C THR A 464 -16.88 -16.34 -18.41
N ALA A 465 -17.50 -16.26 -19.57
CA ALA A 465 -16.89 -15.81 -20.80
C ALA A 465 -17.41 -14.42 -21.17
N THR A 466 -16.52 -13.47 -21.39
CA THR A 466 -16.82 -12.09 -21.79
C THR A 466 -16.23 -11.80 -23.16
N ALA A 467 -17.05 -11.36 -24.10
CA ALA A 467 -16.62 -10.96 -25.44
C ALA A 467 -16.25 -9.47 -25.47
N GLU A 468 -15.10 -9.18 -26.10
CA GLU A 468 -14.63 -7.81 -26.34
C GLU A 468 -14.43 -7.57 -27.82
N ASN A 469 -14.79 -6.39 -28.31
CA ASN A 469 -14.70 -5.97 -29.70
C ASN A 469 -15.40 -6.95 -30.68
N ALA A 470 -16.40 -7.70 -30.19
CA ALA A 470 -17.11 -8.73 -30.98
C ALA A 470 -18.57 -8.42 -31.11
N THR A 471 -19.11 -8.69 -32.31
CA THR A 471 -20.55 -8.69 -32.60
C THR A 471 -21.19 -10.04 -32.29
N SER A 472 -20.38 -11.09 -32.30
CA SER A 472 -20.79 -12.43 -31.89
C SER A 472 -19.59 -13.21 -31.34
N ALA A 473 -19.83 -14.06 -30.35
CA ALA A 473 -18.87 -14.97 -29.81
C ALA A 473 -19.47 -16.32 -29.48
N TRP A 474 -18.65 -17.33 -29.31
CA TRP A 474 -19.07 -18.65 -28.88
C TRP A 474 -18.04 -19.27 -27.94
N ILE A 475 -18.51 -20.15 -27.05
CA ILE A 475 -17.68 -21.05 -26.26
C ILE A 475 -18.12 -22.50 -26.50
N GLN A 476 -17.21 -23.44 -26.27
CA GLN A 476 -17.39 -24.87 -26.49
C GLN A 476 -16.58 -25.65 -25.47
N VAL A 477 -17.21 -26.52 -24.70
CA VAL A 477 -16.57 -27.37 -23.71
C VAL A 477 -16.24 -28.72 -24.34
N ASP A 478 -14.97 -29.15 -24.28
CA ASP A 478 -14.46 -30.45 -24.72
C ASP A 478 -14.98 -30.92 -26.09
N GLY A 479 -15.10 -29.99 -27.05
CA GLY A 479 -15.60 -30.28 -28.38
C GLY A 479 -17.10 -30.53 -28.51
N GLY A 480 -17.88 -30.29 -27.43
CA GLY A 480 -19.36 -30.40 -27.43
C GLY A 480 -20.04 -29.33 -28.27
N SER A 481 -21.28 -28.99 -27.95
CA SER A 481 -22.03 -27.96 -28.66
C SER A 481 -21.52 -26.57 -28.38
N LYS A 482 -21.49 -25.69 -29.42
CA LYS A 482 -21.15 -24.26 -29.25
C LYS A 482 -22.30 -23.52 -28.61
N GLN A 483 -21.99 -22.75 -27.57
CA GLN A 483 -22.90 -21.77 -26.95
C GLN A 483 -22.53 -20.37 -27.46
N THR A 484 -23.45 -19.72 -28.16
CA THR A 484 -23.23 -18.38 -28.72
C THR A 484 -23.71 -17.27 -27.78
N PHE A 485 -23.02 -16.13 -27.81
CA PHE A 485 -23.34 -14.95 -27.01
C PHE A 485 -22.80 -13.68 -27.68
N THR A 486 -23.22 -12.49 -27.20
CA THR A 486 -22.78 -11.21 -27.72
C THR A 486 -21.91 -10.40 -26.75
N THR A 487 -22.22 -10.46 -25.48
CA THR A 487 -21.49 -9.69 -24.43
C THR A 487 -20.83 -10.60 -23.41
N SER A 488 -21.61 -11.44 -22.74
CA SER A 488 -21.09 -12.43 -21.80
C SER A 488 -22.01 -13.63 -21.68
N THR A 489 -21.46 -14.73 -21.25
CA THR A 489 -22.19 -15.95 -20.91
C THR A 489 -21.45 -16.71 -19.82
N THR A 490 -22.15 -17.67 -19.22
CA THR A 490 -21.54 -18.59 -18.25
C THR A 490 -21.70 -20.02 -18.72
N VAL A 491 -20.73 -20.87 -18.36
CA VAL A 491 -20.81 -22.31 -18.55
C VAL A 491 -20.36 -22.99 -17.27
N THR A 492 -21.10 -24.02 -16.87
CA THR A 492 -20.73 -24.87 -15.74
C THR A 492 -20.00 -26.09 -16.27
N ILE A 493 -18.81 -26.34 -15.75
CA ILE A 493 -17.96 -27.47 -16.14
C ILE A 493 -17.69 -28.40 -14.96
N GLY A 494 -17.28 -29.63 -15.21
CA GLY A 494 -16.84 -30.59 -14.19
C GLY A 494 -17.84 -31.70 -13.91
N SER A 495 -19.12 -31.56 -14.23
CA SER A 495 -20.13 -32.64 -14.01
C SER A 495 -19.78 -33.88 -14.81
N GLY A 496 -19.68 -35.01 -14.11
CA GLY A 496 -19.35 -36.31 -14.72
C GLY A 496 -17.90 -36.44 -15.21
N VAL A 497 -17.04 -35.48 -14.89
CA VAL A 497 -15.59 -35.56 -15.16
C VAL A 497 -14.85 -36.12 -13.96
N ASP A 498 -14.01 -37.10 -14.16
CA ASP A 498 -13.20 -37.70 -13.09
C ASP A 498 -12.16 -36.72 -12.54
N TYR A 499 -11.84 -36.83 -11.27
CA TYR A 499 -10.72 -36.10 -10.67
C TYR A 499 -9.39 -36.47 -11.32
N GLY A 500 -8.51 -35.47 -11.48
CA GLY A 500 -7.23 -35.60 -12.18
C GLY A 500 -7.33 -35.41 -13.68
N LYS A 501 -8.51 -35.08 -14.20
CA LYS A 501 -8.74 -34.75 -15.61
C LYS A 501 -8.82 -33.25 -15.85
N SER A 502 -8.41 -32.85 -17.05
CA SER A 502 -8.51 -31.49 -17.52
C SER A 502 -9.73 -31.33 -18.45
N ILE A 503 -10.34 -30.16 -18.40
CA ILE A 503 -11.49 -29.76 -19.22
C ILE A 503 -11.01 -28.60 -20.09
N THR A 504 -11.27 -28.65 -21.39
CA THR A 504 -10.88 -27.60 -22.33
C THR A 504 -12.10 -26.78 -22.74
N ILE A 505 -12.00 -25.46 -22.61
CA ILE A 505 -12.97 -24.54 -23.20
C ILE A 505 -12.31 -23.87 -24.40
N SER A 506 -12.82 -24.17 -25.58
CA SER A 506 -12.49 -23.45 -26.81
C SER A 506 -13.45 -22.29 -27.00
N TRP A 507 -12.98 -21.22 -27.61
CA TRP A 507 -13.81 -20.06 -27.88
C TRP A 507 -13.48 -19.45 -29.24
N GLY A 508 -14.42 -18.66 -29.76
CA GLY A 508 -14.21 -17.82 -30.94
C GLY A 508 -15.05 -16.57 -30.85
N ALA A 509 -14.57 -15.51 -31.49
CA ALA A 509 -15.22 -14.20 -31.55
C ALA A 509 -15.15 -13.65 -33.00
N THR A 510 -16.16 -12.87 -33.41
CA THR A 510 -16.21 -12.18 -34.69
C THR A 510 -16.50 -10.71 -34.45
N GLY A 511 -15.65 -9.82 -34.95
CA GLY A 511 -15.79 -8.37 -34.86
C GLY A 511 -16.77 -7.79 -35.92
N SER A 512 -17.10 -6.52 -35.76
CA SER A 512 -17.96 -5.79 -36.73
C SER A 512 -17.32 -5.60 -38.12
N ASP A 513 -15.99 -5.69 -38.17
CA ASP A 513 -15.18 -5.63 -39.40
C ASP A 513 -15.00 -7.01 -40.08
N GLY A 514 -15.65 -8.04 -39.55
CA GLY A 514 -15.56 -9.43 -40.05
C GLY A 514 -14.30 -10.16 -39.62
N LYS A 515 -13.38 -9.57 -38.86
CA LYS A 515 -12.25 -10.27 -38.26
C LYS A 515 -12.72 -11.34 -37.28
N THR A 516 -11.99 -12.42 -37.20
CA THR A 516 -12.27 -13.52 -36.29
C THR A 516 -11.04 -13.82 -35.44
N ALA A 517 -11.28 -14.21 -34.17
CA ALA A 517 -10.28 -14.74 -33.28
C ALA A 517 -10.78 -16.05 -32.63
N THR A 518 -9.86 -16.93 -32.31
CA THR A 518 -10.15 -18.18 -31.57
C THR A 518 -9.09 -18.43 -30.52
N GLY A 519 -9.44 -19.15 -29.48
CA GLY A 519 -8.52 -19.57 -28.45
C GLY A 519 -9.07 -20.72 -27.63
N SER A 520 -8.29 -21.14 -26.63
CA SER A 520 -8.69 -22.18 -25.70
C SER A 520 -8.12 -21.95 -24.31
N ALA A 521 -8.79 -22.48 -23.32
CA ALA A 521 -8.37 -22.49 -21.92
C ALA A 521 -8.58 -23.87 -21.33
N THR A 522 -7.72 -24.25 -20.39
CA THR A 522 -7.76 -25.55 -19.72
C THR A 522 -8.02 -25.35 -18.24
N TYR A 523 -8.91 -26.17 -17.67
CA TYR A 523 -9.25 -26.20 -16.25
C TYR A 523 -9.04 -27.60 -15.72
N ASN A 524 -8.54 -27.71 -14.47
CA ASN A 524 -8.16 -29.00 -13.91
C ASN A 524 -9.11 -29.37 -12.76
N LYS A 525 -9.87 -30.46 -12.90
CA LYS A 525 -10.65 -31.00 -11.79
C LYS A 525 -9.74 -31.84 -10.90
N VAL A 526 -9.47 -31.37 -9.69
CA VAL A 526 -8.56 -32.04 -8.75
C VAL A 526 -9.37 -32.57 -7.57
N LYS A 527 -8.94 -33.70 -7.02
CA LYS A 527 -9.59 -34.26 -5.84
C LYS A 527 -9.40 -33.27 -4.67
N ALA A 528 -10.48 -32.92 -3.98
CA ALA A 528 -10.35 -32.21 -2.72
C ALA A 528 -9.48 -33.04 -1.77
N TYR A 529 -8.64 -32.35 -1.01
CA TYR A 529 -7.87 -33.02 0.03
C TYR A 529 -8.86 -33.64 1.03
N THR A 530 -8.89 -34.98 1.01
CA THR A 530 -9.47 -35.71 2.12
C THR A 530 -8.30 -36.00 3.04
N PRO A 531 -8.26 -35.48 4.30
CA PRO A 531 -7.14 -35.73 5.18
C PRO A 531 -6.91 -37.23 5.30
N THR A 532 -5.75 -37.69 4.84
CA THR A 532 -5.29 -39.04 5.14
C THR A 532 -4.74 -38.99 6.54
N LEU A 533 -5.37 -39.66 7.48
CA LEU A 533 -4.84 -39.76 8.84
C LEU A 533 -3.45 -40.40 8.77
N ALA A 534 -2.53 -39.86 9.56
CA ALA A 534 -1.28 -40.54 9.81
C ALA A 534 -1.58 -41.82 10.58
N ASN A 535 -0.93 -42.93 10.22
CA ASN A 535 -1.05 -44.14 11.02
C ASN A 535 -0.38 -43.92 12.38
N LYS A 536 -0.94 -44.52 13.42
CA LYS A 536 -0.49 -44.35 14.80
C LYS A 536 1.01 -44.56 15.01
N ASP A 537 1.57 -45.50 14.28
CA ASP A 537 2.96 -45.93 14.44
C ASP A 537 3.90 -45.37 13.33
N GLU A 538 3.40 -44.48 12.45
CA GLU A 538 4.24 -43.82 11.45
C GLU A 538 4.84 -42.50 11.94
N VAL A 539 6.02 -42.18 11.45
CA VAL A 539 6.60 -40.85 11.60
C VAL A 539 6.27 -40.07 10.32
N SER A 540 5.43 -39.06 10.43
CA SER A 540 4.96 -38.28 9.27
C SER A 540 4.65 -36.85 9.62
N CYS A 541 4.59 -36.00 8.59
CA CYS A 541 4.08 -34.63 8.70
C CYS A 541 3.48 -34.17 7.38
N PHE A 542 2.70 -33.09 7.46
CA PHE A 542 2.01 -32.50 6.33
C PHE A 542 2.45 -31.05 6.14
N LEU A 543 2.51 -30.62 4.88
CA LEU A 543 2.78 -29.23 4.48
C LEU A 543 1.67 -28.75 3.55
N GLU A 544 1.00 -27.67 3.90
CA GLU A 544 0.08 -26.94 3.03
C GLU A 544 0.79 -25.75 2.40
N THR A 545 0.72 -25.60 1.08
CA THR A 545 1.35 -24.51 0.36
C THR A 545 0.70 -24.27 -1.01
N ALA A 546 0.78 -23.02 -1.50
CA ALA A 546 0.40 -22.68 -2.87
C ALA A 546 1.38 -23.18 -3.95
N LYS A 547 2.52 -23.76 -3.55
CA LYS A 547 3.56 -24.26 -4.48
C LYS A 547 3.20 -25.61 -5.07
N ASP A 548 3.68 -25.88 -6.28
CA ASP A 548 3.39 -27.12 -7.00
C ASP A 548 4.30 -28.29 -6.63
N ASN A 549 5.34 -28.02 -5.85
CA ASN A 549 6.27 -29.04 -5.35
C ASN A 549 6.73 -28.69 -3.94
N ALA A 550 7.09 -29.72 -3.18
CA ALA A 550 7.66 -29.57 -1.85
C ALA A 550 8.65 -30.68 -1.56
N LYS A 551 9.70 -30.36 -0.82
CA LYS A 551 10.66 -31.30 -0.28
C LYS A 551 10.86 -31.05 1.20
N ILE A 552 11.36 -32.04 1.92
CA ILE A 552 11.66 -31.98 3.34
C ILE A 552 13.08 -32.46 3.61
N TRP A 553 13.81 -31.70 4.39
CA TRP A 553 15.05 -32.11 5.02
C TRP A 553 14.78 -32.31 6.51
N ALA A 554 14.94 -33.54 7.00
CA ALA A 554 14.65 -33.91 8.38
C ALA A 554 15.87 -34.57 9.03
N TRP A 555 16.19 -34.16 10.27
CA TRP A 555 17.35 -34.66 10.98
C TRP A 555 17.19 -34.66 12.50
N LYS A 556 18.14 -35.29 13.18
CA LYS A 556 18.28 -35.34 14.61
C LYS A 556 19.77 -35.14 14.94
N THR A 557 20.09 -34.50 16.05
CA THR A 557 21.46 -34.11 16.40
C THR A 557 22.46 -35.29 16.40
N THR A 558 22.00 -36.48 16.71
CA THR A 558 22.81 -37.70 16.80
C THR A 558 22.68 -38.67 15.61
N VAL A 559 21.69 -38.45 14.75
CA VAL A 559 21.40 -39.28 13.58
C VAL A 559 21.00 -38.36 12.43
N PRO A 560 21.90 -38.09 11.50
CA PRO A 560 21.65 -37.08 10.47
C PRO A 560 20.69 -37.49 9.37
N GLN A 561 20.03 -38.67 9.41
CA GLN A 561 19.44 -39.25 8.22
C GLN A 561 18.02 -39.80 8.41
N PHE A 562 17.08 -38.87 8.38
CA PHE A 562 15.66 -39.16 8.18
C PHE A 562 15.24 -38.98 6.72
N THR A 563 16.04 -38.26 5.92
CA THR A 563 15.87 -38.01 4.50
C THR A 563 17.11 -38.43 3.74
N GLU A 564 17.06 -38.58 2.40
CA GLU A 564 18.22 -38.90 1.58
C GLU A 564 19.40 -37.95 1.85
N ASN A 565 20.62 -38.46 1.78
CA ASN A 565 21.87 -37.76 2.13
C ASN A 565 22.22 -36.54 1.25
N LYS A 566 21.27 -35.97 0.58
CA LYS A 566 21.45 -34.79 -0.27
C LYS A 566 20.44 -33.71 0.07
N TRP A 567 20.94 -32.53 0.36
CA TRP A 567 20.14 -31.33 0.32
C TRP A 567 19.49 -31.16 -1.07
N PRO A 568 18.22 -30.80 -1.17
CA PRO A 568 17.28 -30.38 -0.12
C PRO A 568 16.42 -31.51 0.49
N GLY A 569 16.76 -32.77 0.38
CA GLY A 569 16.08 -33.88 0.99
C GLY A 569 15.04 -34.58 0.10
N ASP A 570 14.09 -35.26 0.74
CA ASP A 570 13.08 -36.07 0.08
C ASP A 570 11.96 -35.25 -0.52
N ALA A 571 11.46 -35.66 -1.69
CA ALA A 571 10.22 -35.11 -2.21
C ALA A 571 9.04 -35.53 -1.33
N MET A 572 8.18 -34.57 -0.99
CA MET A 572 6.92 -34.84 -0.32
C MET A 572 5.85 -35.27 -1.34
N THR A 573 4.99 -36.19 -0.94
CA THR A 573 3.92 -36.70 -1.81
C THR A 573 2.72 -35.75 -1.76
N LEU A 574 2.26 -35.27 -2.92
CA LEU A 574 1.01 -34.52 -3.02
C LEU A 574 -0.16 -35.43 -2.69
N VAL A 575 -0.91 -35.13 -1.64
CA VAL A 575 -2.05 -35.92 -1.18
C VAL A 575 -3.40 -35.31 -1.49
N GLY A 576 -3.42 -34.04 -1.89
CA GLY A 576 -4.66 -33.35 -2.29
C GLY A 576 -4.55 -31.83 -2.20
N LYS A 577 -5.69 -31.16 -2.20
CA LYS A 577 -5.80 -29.69 -2.03
C LYS A 577 -6.63 -29.35 -0.82
N ALA A 578 -6.17 -28.36 -0.07
CA ALA A 578 -6.93 -27.73 0.99
C ALA A 578 -8.10 -26.89 0.41
N ALA A 579 -9.05 -26.53 1.26
CA ALA A 579 -10.25 -25.76 0.86
C ALA A 579 -9.94 -24.39 0.25
N ASN A 580 -8.79 -23.78 0.60
CA ASN A 580 -8.28 -22.54 0.03
C ASN A 580 -7.60 -22.71 -1.33
N GLY A 581 -7.53 -23.95 -1.88
CA GLY A 581 -6.90 -24.28 -3.14
C GLY A 581 -5.40 -24.61 -3.04
N ASN A 582 -4.79 -24.46 -1.86
CA ASN A 582 -3.39 -24.84 -1.65
C ASN A 582 -3.18 -26.35 -1.81
N ASN A 583 -1.98 -26.71 -2.26
CA ASN A 583 -1.54 -28.11 -2.30
C ASN A 583 -1.23 -28.61 -0.89
N VAL A 584 -1.58 -29.86 -0.60
CA VAL A 584 -1.22 -30.54 0.64
C VAL A 584 -0.28 -31.70 0.33
N PHE A 585 0.90 -31.63 0.90
CA PHE A 585 1.94 -32.62 0.76
C PHE A 585 2.12 -33.41 2.05
N LYS A 586 2.38 -34.71 1.95
CA LYS A 586 2.72 -35.61 3.07
C LYS A 586 4.12 -36.14 2.91
N TRP A 587 4.86 -36.19 4.01
CA TRP A 587 6.09 -36.96 4.13
C TRP A 587 5.93 -38.06 5.19
N THR A 588 6.42 -39.24 4.91
CA THR A 588 6.40 -40.40 5.81
C THR A 588 7.79 -41.01 5.88
N TYR A 589 8.31 -41.17 7.08
CA TYR A 589 9.56 -41.85 7.31
C TYR A 589 9.33 -43.37 7.43
N THR A 590 10.10 -44.15 6.67
CA THR A 590 9.98 -45.62 6.60
C THR A 590 11.13 -46.38 7.30
N GLY A 591 12.05 -45.62 7.92
CA GLY A 591 13.19 -46.19 8.65
C GLY A 591 12.85 -46.66 10.07
N THR A 592 13.87 -47.08 10.81
CA THR A 592 13.74 -47.67 12.16
C THR A 592 13.99 -46.70 13.30
N GLU A 593 14.38 -45.47 12.99
CA GLU A 593 14.67 -44.45 14.00
C GLU A 593 13.41 -43.83 14.57
N SER A 594 13.50 -43.32 15.80
CA SER A 594 12.46 -42.43 16.35
C SER A 594 12.40 -41.13 15.57
N ALA A 595 11.29 -40.37 15.69
CA ALA A 595 11.05 -39.15 14.95
C ALA A 595 12.23 -38.15 14.92
N PRO A 596 12.43 -37.39 13.84
CA PRO A 596 13.41 -36.31 13.78
C PRO A 596 13.12 -35.23 14.82
N THR A 597 14.10 -34.36 15.11
CA THR A 597 13.90 -33.21 15.98
C THR A 597 13.71 -31.93 15.22
N GLN A 598 14.25 -31.85 14.00
CA GLN A 598 14.23 -30.65 13.16
C GLN A 598 13.88 -30.97 11.74
N VAL A 599 13.22 -30.05 11.07
CA VAL A 599 12.92 -30.10 9.63
C VAL A 599 13.14 -28.77 8.95
N ILE A 600 13.35 -28.80 7.64
CA ILE A 600 13.29 -27.67 6.72
C ILE A 600 12.42 -28.09 5.55
N PHE A 601 11.46 -27.28 5.20
CA PHE A 601 10.68 -27.44 3.98
C PHE A 601 11.23 -26.56 2.87
N THR A 602 11.29 -27.08 1.63
CA THR A 602 11.75 -26.35 0.45
C THR A 602 10.82 -26.55 -0.74
N TYR A 603 10.94 -25.68 -1.73
CA TYR A 603 10.24 -25.74 -3.02
C TYR A 603 11.19 -25.30 -4.15
N ASP A 604 10.84 -25.56 -5.40
CA ASP A 604 11.59 -25.13 -6.59
C ASP A 604 13.11 -25.37 -6.48
N GLY A 605 13.47 -26.60 -6.10
CA GLY A 605 14.85 -27.00 -5.86
C GLY A 605 15.22 -26.91 -4.39
N ASP A 606 15.81 -25.81 -3.94
CA ASP A 606 16.33 -25.63 -2.57
C ASP A 606 15.86 -24.37 -1.86
N THR A 607 14.86 -23.66 -2.43
CA THR A 607 14.28 -22.46 -1.83
C THR A 607 13.50 -22.83 -0.57
N ARG A 608 13.87 -22.27 0.57
CA ARG A 608 13.22 -22.54 1.85
C ARG A 608 11.90 -21.77 1.99
N PHE A 609 10.89 -22.40 2.63
CA PHE A 609 9.66 -21.72 3.02
C PHE A 609 9.89 -20.72 4.15
N VAL A 610 10.79 -21.03 5.08
CA VAL A 610 11.24 -20.14 6.16
C VAL A 610 12.76 -20.22 6.27
N SER A 611 13.39 -19.15 6.74
CA SER A 611 14.86 -19.07 6.89
C SER A 611 15.41 -19.96 8.01
N GLU A 612 14.58 -20.26 9.01
CA GLU A 612 14.95 -20.95 10.22
C GLU A 612 14.68 -22.45 10.15
N ASN A 613 15.33 -23.21 11.02
CA ASN A 613 15.01 -24.61 11.21
C ASN A 613 13.73 -24.73 12.04
N ILE A 614 12.89 -25.71 11.69
CA ILE A 614 11.57 -25.90 12.28
C ILE A 614 11.64 -27.12 13.22
N ASP A 615 11.19 -27.00 14.46
CA ASP A 615 11.02 -28.14 15.36
C ASP A 615 10.00 -29.12 14.77
N PHE A 616 10.39 -30.37 14.61
CA PHE A 616 9.51 -31.38 14.03
C PHE A 616 8.35 -31.72 14.98
N LYS A 617 7.16 -31.80 14.40
CA LYS A 617 5.98 -32.36 15.08
C LYS A 617 5.49 -33.59 14.33
N ASN A 618 5.54 -34.73 15.00
CA ASN A 618 5.00 -35.96 14.44
C ASN A 618 3.49 -35.81 14.21
N HIS A 619 3.01 -36.23 13.04
CA HIS A 619 1.64 -36.05 12.57
C HIS A 619 1.18 -34.59 12.47
N GLY A 620 2.10 -33.63 12.55
CA GLY A 620 1.81 -32.21 12.48
C GLY A 620 1.41 -31.75 11.08
N TYR A 621 0.60 -30.70 11.03
CA TYR A 621 0.16 -30.03 9.80
C TYR A 621 0.74 -28.62 9.78
N TYR A 622 1.67 -28.36 8.86
CA TYR A 622 2.40 -27.09 8.76
C TYR A 622 1.79 -26.19 7.69
N VAL A 623 1.44 -24.97 8.07
CA VAL A 623 0.84 -23.96 7.19
C VAL A 623 1.44 -22.60 7.52
N GLU A 624 1.87 -21.85 6.50
CA GLU A 624 2.28 -20.43 6.63
C GLU A 624 3.26 -20.12 7.78
N GLY A 625 4.23 -21.00 8.00
CA GLY A 625 5.26 -20.79 9.00
C GLY A 625 4.96 -21.36 10.39
N VAL A 626 3.79 -21.98 10.59
CA VAL A 626 3.40 -22.52 11.89
C VAL A 626 2.80 -23.93 11.81
N TRP A 627 2.97 -24.71 12.88
CA TRP A 627 2.23 -25.96 13.07
C TRP A 627 0.82 -25.68 13.57
N ASN A 628 -0.17 -25.85 12.74
CA ASN A 628 -1.56 -25.52 13.08
C ASN A 628 -2.28 -26.63 13.83
N LYS A 629 -1.91 -27.90 13.57
CA LYS A 629 -2.59 -29.05 14.18
C LYS A 629 -1.70 -30.28 14.20
N GLU A 630 -1.72 -31.01 15.28
CA GLU A 630 -1.33 -32.41 15.28
C GLU A 630 -2.49 -33.22 14.71
N ILE A 631 -2.24 -34.01 13.68
CA ILE A 631 -3.21 -35.01 13.24
C ILE A 631 -3.02 -36.21 14.16
N THR A 632 -3.76 -36.22 15.27
CA THR A 632 -3.81 -37.38 16.15
C THR A 632 -4.85 -38.36 15.62
N GLU A 633 -4.52 -39.66 15.65
CA GLU A 633 -5.48 -40.72 15.43
C GLU A 633 -6.56 -40.61 16.52
N VAL A 634 -7.80 -40.37 16.11
CA VAL A 634 -8.96 -40.52 16.96
C VAL A 634 -9.71 -41.71 16.38
N GLU A 635 -9.74 -42.79 17.09
CA GLU A 635 -10.56 -43.95 16.75
C GLU A 635 -12.00 -43.48 16.49
N GLY A 636 -12.45 -43.45 15.22
CA GLY A 636 -13.76 -42.95 14.80
C GLY A 636 -13.89 -41.42 14.75
N GLY A 637 -12.79 -40.63 14.81
CA GLY A 637 -12.83 -39.18 14.80
C GLY A 637 -12.80 -38.57 13.40
N GLU A 638 -13.76 -37.70 13.08
CA GLU A 638 -13.68 -36.86 11.92
C GLU A 638 -12.45 -35.95 12.00
N VAL A 639 -11.65 -35.98 10.98
CA VAL A 639 -10.70 -34.88 10.72
C VAL A 639 -11.51 -33.68 10.25
N VAL A 640 -11.60 -32.67 11.10
CA VAL A 640 -12.25 -31.43 10.73
C VAL A 640 -11.42 -30.80 9.61
N PRO A 641 -11.94 -30.67 8.37
CA PRO A 641 -11.29 -29.88 7.34
C PRO A 641 -11.02 -28.49 7.88
N SER A 642 -10.03 -27.78 7.35
CA SER A 642 -9.77 -26.37 7.63
C SER A 642 -11.03 -25.55 7.34
N SER A 643 -11.98 -25.54 8.28
CA SER A 643 -13.24 -24.84 8.09
C SER A 643 -13.02 -23.37 8.41
N LYS A 644 -13.24 -22.53 7.43
CA LYS A 644 -13.33 -21.08 7.60
C LYS A 644 -14.59 -20.67 8.38
N TYR A 645 -14.97 -21.43 9.40
CA TYR A 645 -16.19 -21.21 10.17
C TYR A 645 -15.91 -21.15 11.66
N VAL A 646 -16.65 -20.31 12.36
CA VAL A 646 -16.83 -20.40 13.80
C VAL A 646 -18.08 -21.21 14.06
N TYR A 647 -17.99 -22.23 14.93
CA TYR A 647 -19.09 -23.06 15.34
C TYR A 647 -19.45 -22.82 16.80
N PHE A 648 -20.76 -22.80 17.12
CA PHE A 648 -21.28 -22.56 18.45
C PHE A 648 -22.49 -23.45 18.73
N ASP A 649 -22.50 -24.11 19.85
CA ASP A 649 -23.57 -25.05 20.24
C ASP A 649 -24.75 -24.41 20.99
N ASN A 650 -24.69 -23.11 21.22
CA ASN A 650 -25.74 -22.30 21.85
C ASN A 650 -26.33 -22.89 23.15
N PRO A 651 -25.50 -23.15 24.16
CA PRO A 651 -25.98 -23.76 25.41
C PRO A 651 -26.94 -22.84 26.17
N ASN A 652 -26.88 -21.53 25.91
CA ASN A 652 -27.77 -20.53 26.53
C ASN A 652 -29.14 -20.44 25.84
N LYS A 653 -29.36 -21.23 24.78
CA LYS A 653 -30.62 -21.27 24.02
C LYS A 653 -31.10 -19.91 23.53
N TRP A 654 -30.14 -19.07 23.09
CA TRP A 654 -30.49 -17.80 22.47
C TRP A 654 -31.32 -18.02 21.21
N SER A 655 -32.39 -17.23 21.06
CA SER A 655 -33.26 -17.32 19.87
C SER A 655 -32.56 -16.80 18.59
N ASN A 656 -31.60 -15.90 18.72
CA ASN A 656 -30.72 -15.47 17.68
C ASN A 656 -29.28 -15.57 18.17
N VAL A 657 -28.38 -15.92 17.27
CA VAL A 657 -26.95 -16.05 17.57
C VAL A 657 -26.18 -15.24 16.56
N TYR A 658 -25.25 -14.40 17.03
CA TYR A 658 -24.38 -13.57 16.22
C TYR A 658 -22.92 -13.76 16.64
N CYS A 659 -22.04 -13.55 15.68
CA CYS A 659 -20.60 -13.56 15.86
C CYS A 659 -20.00 -12.23 15.38
N TYR A 660 -19.37 -11.50 16.28
CA TYR A 660 -18.71 -10.24 16.00
C TYR A 660 -17.20 -10.45 15.99
N PHE A 661 -16.57 -10.23 14.83
CA PHE A 661 -15.13 -10.38 14.65
C PHE A 661 -14.42 -9.03 14.78
N TYR A 662 -13.33 -8.97 15.56
CA TYR A 662 -12.57 -7.76 15.80
C TYR A 662 -11.12 -8.03 16.24
N ASP A 663 -10.23 -7.03 16.04
CA ASP A 663 -8.82 -7.10 16.46
C ASP A 663 -8.49 -6.18 17.64
N GLY A 664 -9.45 -5.47 18.15
CA GLY A 664 -9.31 -4.46 19.20
C GLY A 664 -9.41 -3.03 18.70
N THR A 665 -9.18 -2.77 17.42
CA THR A 665 -9.24 -1.45 16.79
C THR A 665 -10.22 -1.37 15.63
N THR A 666 -10.38 -2.45 14.89
CA THR A 666 -11.30 -2.55 13.75
C THR A 666 -12.20 -3.78 13.89
N SER A 667 -13.30 -3.81 13.15
CA SER A 667 -14.23 -4.91 13.12
C SER A 667 -14.65 -5.24 11.69
N ALA A 668 -14.94 -6.53 11.42
CA ALA A 668 -15.40 -6.98 10.11
C ALA A 668 -16.83 -6.57 9.80
N SER A 669 -17.62 -6.30 10.82
CA SER A 669 -19.03 -5.93 10.69
C SER A 669 -19.44 -4.98 11.82
N VAL A 670 -20.58 -4.35 11.65
CA VAL A 670 -21.19 -3.53 12.72
C VAL A 670 -21.78 -4.46 13.78
N TRP A 671 -21.66 -4.05 15.06
CA TRP A 671 -22.31 -4.76 16.15
C TRP A 671 -23.81 -5.00 15.88
N PRO A 672 -24.38 -6.19 16.11
CA PRO A 672 -23.86 -7.35 16.85
C PRO A 672 -23.02 -8.34 16.06
N GLY A 673 -22.64 -8.04 14.82
CA GLY A 673 -21.86 -8.92 13.97
C GLY A 673 -22.72 -9.72 12.99
N GLU A 674 -22.12 -10.77 12.42
CA GLU A 674 -22.77 -11.64 11.44
C GLU A 674 -23.72 -12.63 12.15
N LYS A 675 -24.91 -12.79 11.59
CA LYS A 675 -25.88 -13.75 12.11
C LYS A 675 -25.45 -15.19 11.80
N MET A 676 -25.36 -16.02 12.81
CA MET A 676 -25.01 -17.43 12.66
C MET A 676 -26.20 -18.24 12.19
N THR A 677 -25.97 -19.19 11.30
CA THR A 677 -26.99 -20.11 10.77
C THR A 677 -26.87 -21.45 11.48
N TYR A 678 -27.98 -22.02 11.89
CA TYR A 678 -27.99 -23.38 12.44
C TYR A 678 -27.87 -24.42 11.32
N ASP A 679 -26.88 -25.30 11.44
CA ASP A 679 -26.64 -26.43 10.55
C ASP A 679 -26.85 -27.74 11.32
N GLU A 680 -27.96 -28.42 11.04
CA GLU A 680 -28.34 -29.67 11.70
C GLU A 680 -27.40 -30.82 11.33
N THR A 681 -26.66 -30.72 10.24
CA THR A 681 -25.77 -31.78 9.75
C THR A 681 -24.33 -31.58 10.21
N ALA A 682 -23.97 -30.38 10.66
CA ALA A 682 -22.60 -30.08 11.11
C ALA A 682 -22.28 -30.91 12.37
N THR A 683 -21.22 -31.70 12.32
CA THR A 683 -20.77 -32.55 13.41
C THR A 683 -19.39 -32.14 13.89
N HIS A 684 -19.25 -31.79 15.18
CA HIS A 684 -17.98 -31.42 15.79
C HIS A 684 -17.88 -32.02 17.20
N ASN A 685 -16.74 -32.59 17.54
CA ASN A 685 -16.47 -33.20 18.84
C ASN A 685 -17.59 -34.18 19.28
N GLY A 686 -18.09 -35.01 18.35
CA GLY A 686 -19.13 -36.01 18.62
C GLY A 686 -20.53 -35.44 18.87
N LYS A 687 -20.77 -34.16 18.59
CA LYS A 687 -22.07 -33.51 18.66
C LYS A 687 -22.49 -33.05 17.27
N THR A 688 -23.72 -33.38 16.86
CA THR A 688 -24.34 -32.93 15.61
C THR A 688 -25.30 -31.77 15.90
N GLY A 689 -25.39 -30.82 14.97
CA GLY A 689 -26.21 -29.62 15.08
C GLY A 689 -25.48 -28.45 15.75
N TRP A 690 -25.04 -27.51 14.93
CA TRP A 690 -24.27 -26.35 15.36
C TRP A 690 -24.73 -25.08 14.64
N TYR A 691 -24.66 -23.95 15.34
CA TYR A 691 -24.67 -22.65 14.69
C TYR A 691 -23.29 -22.43 14.05
N LYS A 692 -23.26 -21.93 12.81
CA LYS A 692 -22.03 -21.64 12.11
C LYS A 692 -22.07 -20.28 11.41
N VAL A 693 -20.92 -19.66 11.26
CA VAL A 693 -20.71 -18.44 10.45
C VAL A 693 -19.33 -18.49 9.81
N SER A 694 -19.25 -18.05 8.58
CA SER A 694 -17.97 -17.95 7.86
C SER A 694 -17.07 -16.90 8.51
N ILE A 695 -15.78 -17.22 8.65
CA ILE A 695 -14.75 -16.23 8.98
C ILE A 695 -14.53 -15.39 7.72
N PRO A 696 -14.64 -14.05 7.78
CA PRO A 696 -14.42 -13.20 6.60
C PRO A 696 -13.03 -13.40 5.99
N ALA A 697 -12.98 -13.56 4.66
CA ALA A 697 -11.78 -14.02 3.93
C ALA A 697 -10.56 -13.07 4.08
N ASP A 698 -10.81 -11.77 4.20
CA ASP A 698 -9.77 -10.73 4.25
C ASP A 698 -9.51 -10.22 5.68
N PHE A 699 -9.95 -10.99 6.68
CA PHE A 699 -10.00 -10.54 8.05
C PHE A 699 -9.18 -11.49 8.94
N THR A 700 -7.95 -11.10 9.25
CA THR A 700 -7.02 -11.87 10.10
C THR A 700 -7.12 -11.43 11.55
N TYR A 701 -8.29 -11.61 12.17
CA TYR A 701 -8.49 -11.20 13.55
C TYR A 701 -8.28 -12.32 14.54
N ALA A 702 -7.77 -11.90 15.69
CA ALA A 702 -7.51 -12.81 16.79
C ALA A 702 -8.68 -12.94 17.76
N LYS A 703 -9.79 -12.21 17.56
CA LYS A 703 -10.88 -12.16 18.54
C LYS A 703 -12.26 -12.19 17.88
N TYR A 704 -13.20 -12.80 18.60
CA TYR A 704 -14.62 -12.75 18.25
C TYR A 704 -15.48 -12.76 19.51
N VAL A 705 -16.70 -12.23 19.42
CA VAL A 705 -17.71 -12.25 20.48
C VAL A 705 -18.97 -12.92 19.96
N LEU A 706 -19.40 -13.98 20.65
CA LEU A 706 -20.72 -14.58 20.42
C LEU A 706 -21.75 -13.88 21.29
N ASN A 707 -22.89 -13.52 20.72
CA ASN A 707 -23.91 -12.75 21.39
C ASN A 707 -25.31 -13.07 20.85
N ASP A 708 -26.37 -12.62 21.59
CA ASP A 708 -27.77 -12.82 21.26
C ASP A 708 -28.39 -11.74 20.34
N GLY A 709 -27.57 -10.78 19.87
CA GLY A 709 -27.99 -9.66 19.05
C GLY A 709 -28.49 -8.44 19.84
N THR A 710 -28.76 -8.55 21.12
CA THR A 710 -29.25 -7.44 21.96
C THR A 710 -28.12 -6.72 22.70
N GLY A 711 -26.96 -7.38 22.83
CA GLY A 711 -25.84 -6.92 23.65
C GLY A 711 -26.00 -7.19 25.14
N ALA A 712 -27.18 -7.64 25.57
CA ALA A 712 -27.47 -7.99 26.97
C ALA A 712 -26.84 -9.34 27.35
N GLN A 713 -26.75 -10.26 26.40
CA GLN A 713 -26.13 -11.57 26.58
C GLN A 713 -25.02 -11.77 25.57
N LYS A 714 -23.81 -11.97 26.06
CA LYS A 714 -22.63 -12.25 25.25
C LYS A 714 -21.66 -13.14 26.00
N LEU A 715 -20.95 -13.98 25.30
CA LEU A 715 -19.76 -14.63 25.84
C LEU A 715 -18.60 -13.65 25.88
N ALA A 716 -17.73 -13.78 26.86
CA ALA A 716 -16.52 -12.99 26.92
C ALA A 716 -15.71 -13.17 25.64
N SER A 717 -15.06 -12.09 25.18
CA SER A 717 -14.22 -12.15 24.00
C SER A 717 -13.14 -13.21 24.16
N THR A 718 -13.10 -14.16 23.22
CA THR A 718 -12.05 -15.16 23.20
C THR A 718 -10.91 -14.69 22.31
N SER A 719 -9.70 -14.90 22.78
CA SER A 719 -8.52 -14.75 21.95
C SER A 719 -8.35 -15.99 21.10
N LEU A 720 -8.01 -15.80 19.84
CA LEU A 720 -7.51 -16.78 18.91
C LEU A 720 -8.55 -17.70 18.28
N TYR A 721 -8.80 -17.34 17.06
CA TYR A 721 -8.99 -18.36 16.07
C TYR A 721 -7.86 -18.27 15.05
N THR A 722 -7.55 -19.39 14.44
CA THR A 722 -6.76 -19.44 13.24
C THR A 722 -7.71 -19.33 12.05
N THR A 723 -7.20 -19.04 10.88
CA THR A 723 -7.96 -19.05 9.61
C THR A 723 -8.66 -20.38 9.32
N GLN A 724 -8.47 -21.38 10.17
CA GLN A 724 -9.02 -22.74 10.04
C GLN A 724 -10.35 -22.96 10.77
N GLY A 725 -10.84 -21.95 11.48
CA GLY A 725 -12.07 -22.06 12.23
C GLY A 725 -11.90 -22.59 13.66
N THR A 726 -12.91 -22.34 14.47
CA THR A 726 -12.92 -22.70 15.89
C THR A 726 -14.29 -23.27 16.27
N THR A 727 -14.27 -24.36 17.02
CA THR A 727 -15.47 -24.90 17.64
C THR A 727 -15.49 -24.49 19.11
N LEU A 728 -16.54 -23.78 19.52
CA LEU A 728 -16.76 -23.42 20.91
C LEU A 728 -17.83 -24.27 21.52
N LYS A 729 -17.53 -24.87 22.70
CA LYS A 729 -18.55 -25.29 23.64
C LYS A 729 -18.85 -24.10 24.53
N GLY A 730 -20.02 -23.50 24.38
CA GLY A 730 -20.43 -22.44 25.29
C GLY A 730 -20.53 -22.98 26.73
N SER A 731 -19.95 -22.29 27.69
CA SER A 731 -20.35 -22.42 29.09
C SER A 731 -21.59 -21.56 29.31
N ALA A 732 -22.57 -22.04 30.11
CA ALA A 732 -23.71 -21.24 30.51
C ALA A 732 -23.22 -19.90 31.06
N ALA A 733 -23.74 -18.78 30.55
CA ALA A 733 -23.45 -17.48 31.12
C ALA A 733 -23.88 -17.50 32.59
N SER A 734 -22.94 -17.27 33.50
CA SER A 734 -23.32 -16.86 34.84
C SER A 734 -24.11 -15.56 34.70
N SER A 735 -25.32 -15.56 35.25
CA SER A 735 -26.17 -14.37 35.31
C SER A 735 -25.53 -13.35 36.26
N ASP A 736 -24.57 -12.61 35.83
CA ASP A 736 -24.12 -11.44 36.56
C ASP A 736 -24.81 -10.19 36.01
N ASN A 737 -26.04 -10.05 36.47
CA ASN A 737 -26.66 -8.76 36.68
C ASN A 737 -25.91 -8.08 37.82
N ASN A 738 -25.00 -7.21 37.57
CA ASN A 738 -24.62 -6.16 38.50
C ASN A 738 -24.22 -4.89 37.75
N GLY A 739 -25.20 -4.00 37.65
CA GLY A 739 -24.94 -2.59 37.58
C GLY A 739 -24.46 -2.12 38.95
N GLY A 740 -23.40 -1.34 39.00
CA GLY A 740 -23.01 -0.73 40.27
C GLY A 740 -21.60 -0.20 40.31
N THR A 741 -21.46 1.07 39.98
CA THR A 741 -20.60 2.08 40.63
C THR A 741 -19.26 1.69 41.22
N SER A 742 -18.28 2.39 40.70
CA SER A 742 -17.08 2.98 41.36
C SER A 742 -16.62 2.43 42.71
N GLY A 743 -15.34 2.11 42.78
CA GLY A 743 -14.63 1.91 44.05
C GLY A 743 -13.14 1.68 43.83
N ASN A 744 -12.42 2.73 44.03
CA ASN A 744 -10.97 2.85 44.13
C ASN A 744 -10.39 1.96 45.24
N ASN A 745 -9.21 1.37 45.00
CA ASN A 745 -8.04 1.22 45.88
C ASN A 745 -7.26 -0.02 45.49
N GLY A 746 -6.01 0.06 45.07
CA GLY A 746 -4.86 0.38 45.91
C GLY A 746 -4.18 -0.88 46.42
N GLY A 747 -2.92 -1.12 46.02
CA GLY A 747 -2.03 -2.03 46.76
C GLY A 747 -1.27 -3.06 45.95
N SER A 748 -0.18 -2.71 45.45
CA SER A 748 1.23 -3.09 45.78
C SER A 748 1.59 -4.58 45.84
N SER A 749 2.68 -4.82 45.15
CA SER A 749 3.83 -5.71 45.43
C SER A 749 3.75 -7.20 45.05
N ARG A 750 4.45 -7.57 44.14
CA ARG A 750 5.74 -8.29 43.98
C ARG A 750 5.92 -8.80 42.59
#